data_e49a3b9116cdd7b1b9e6b690828bcb12
#
_entry.id   e49a3b9116cdd7b1b9e6b690828bcb12
#
_cell.length_a   1.000
_cell.length_b   1.000
_cell.length_c   1.000
_cell.angle_alpha   90.00
_cell.angle_beta   90.00
_cell.angle_gamma   90.00
#
_symmetry.space_group_name_H-M   'P 1'
#
loop_
_entity.id
_entity.type
_entity.pdbx_description
1 polymer ?
#
loop_
_entity_poly.entity_id
_entity_poly.type
_entity_poly.pdbx_seq_one_letter_code
_entity_poly.pdbx_strand_id
1 'polypeptide(L)'
;MLLAALLLTIPAGAATIRGSVSDATGGFIQAAHIVLRGVATGQESSVETSADGRFQFVVSEPGTYLIIVTREGFSEAARTLAIDDPDAMFELPVQLEIGSLSAAVTVTATRAERETIQLPLHVESISRAAVEQANTLSTGDALAVIANVTPVGNGPFGVRPRLRGLDSTRLLVLVDGERLNTARQATDRTGAEVGLISPDVVSRMEIVDGAGTVLYGSDALAGTINIITNEPSFSTDTRWLYGFNGFYSTNERGERGTATVGVTRPSYAVRLQAGAESFDNYSAGALSVEDTRPFFTSGALHRTDTVDANFGFGFAAFPDPFNAPYVRTSNEVPSSGARGRFLTLSSLVKVGERRTVRVRYQRRQMDDVGFPDFVEPYFFNAVSLPRSDLDRVSARYEAQAVTSWLANLSLTAHYQRTGRLLQNLLPVQFPAPTPVSFFPISVFRLAILSETEQRVWTPGVDLQAVIVPAANHVLTTGLTSYRDRSSDTRTTTTTTSMIGQVALGPRGPSPVVFAAPLQLGPPSVAHPVRVPDASLRDVAVFAQDEWALRPGLSLVAGLRGDFYHVTTEATAGYDVTSVVAGARPAIDPSTLPDPNGATYARNALTGDIGLVANATRRVSPFVRIGRSYRHPNLEEMLYAGPATAGSIAPNVKVAPETGSNFDAGAKFNLPRVSGGAYLFVNQYKNFVAQDLVVATTAAGPLAQATNYADVRIGGLEASADSALVLARGVLTLRGSGAFTRGTITKGVNPLDRSSLDGTPADNITPFKVLGSARFTPHTGRWWVEYGVRTQTKVNRVTPTLLSSPFAIPQDLLSLDGFTVQRLGWGLHLTKRRETFGLTFAVENLANTYYREHFQFAPSRGRTFTVGVSAGAF
;
A
#
# COMPACT_ATOMS: atom_id res chain seq x y z
N MET A 1 36.63 -56.54 37.31
CA MET A 1 35.30 -56.04 37.82
C MET A 1 34.99 -54.70 37.24
N LEU A 2 34.23 -54.67 36.13
CA LEU A 2 33.69 -53.46 35.56
C LEU A 2 32.35 -53.10 36.21
N LEU A 3 32.29 -51.94 36.83
CA LEU A 3 31.06 -51.37 37.36
C LEU A 3 30.37 -50.61 36.23
N ALA A 4 29.30 -51.18 35.68
CA ALA A 4 28.42 -50.50 34.72
C ALA A 4 27.50 -49.54 35.50
N ALA A 5 27.73 -48.24 35.40
CA ALA A 5 26.81 -47.22 35.89
C ALA A 5 25.59 -47.13 34.95
N LEU A 6 24.46 -47.67 35.39
CA LEU A 6 23.16 -47.48 34.78
C LEU A 6 22.74 -46.02 35.03
N LEU A 7 22.87 -45.16 34.02
CA LEU A 7 22.22 -43.85 34.02
C LEU A 7 20.70 -44.09 33.85
N LEU A 8 19.98 -44.00 34.95
CA LEU A 8 18.53 -43.85 34.95
C LEU A 8 18.20 -42.48 34.34
N THR A 9 17.76 -42.48 33.10
CA THR A 9 17.08 -41.31 32.50
C THR A 9 15.76 -41.16 33.22
N ILE A 10 15.69 -40.15 34.09
CA ILE A 10 14.41 -39.64 34.62
C ILE A 10 13.62 -39.17 33.44
N PRO A 11 12.39 -39.65 33.19
CA PRO A 11 11.57 -39.06 32.12
C PRO A 11 11.37 -37.58 32.45
N ALA A 12 11.74 -36.69 31.52
CA ALA A 12 11.44 -35.28 31.65
C ALA A 12 9.92 -35.16 31.76
N GLY A 13 9.41 -34.51 32.80
CA GLY A 13 8.01 -34.15 32.93
C GLY A 13 7.53 -33.41 31.68
N ALA A 14 6.30 -33.57 31.30
CA ALA A 14 5.73 -32.89 30.11
C ALA A 14 4.42 -32.22 30.52
N ALA A 15 4.41 -30.89 30.42
CA ALA A 15 3.20 -30.10 30.68
C ALA A 15 2.08 -30.46 29.69
N THR A 16 0.86 -30.52 30.18
CA THR A 16 -0.30 -30.84 29.35
C THR A 16 -1.21 -29.62 29.23
N ILE A 17 -1.45 -29.19 28.01
CA ILE A 17 -2.44 -28.16 27.67
C ILE A 17 -3.70 -28.86 27.14
N ARG A 18 -4.82 -28.74 27.86
CA ARG A 18 -6.13 -29.18 27.41
C ARG A 18 -7.03 -27.98 27.16
N GLY A 19 -7.90 -28.08 26.18
CA GLY A 19 -8.84 -27.00 25.95
C GLY A 19 -10.04 -27.41 25.11
N SER A 20 -10.93 -26.46 24.96
CA SER A 20 -12.10 -26.59 24.09
C SER A 20 -12.28 -25.33 23.25
N VAL A 21 -12.75 -25.51 22.02
CA VAL A 21 -13.09 -24.42 21.12
C VAL A 21 -14.60 -24.35 21.00
N SER A 22 -15.15 -23.19 21.27
CA SER A 22 -16.58 -22.91 21.16
C SER A 22 -16.83 -21.64 20.35
N ASP A 23 -18.02 -21.49 19.82
CA ASP A 23 -18.50 -20.23 19.25
C ASP A 23 -19.06 -19.28 20.33
N ALA A 24 -19.47 -18.08 19.91
CA ALA A 24 -20.05 -17.08 20.80
C ALA A 24 -21.38 -17.52 21.46
N THR A 25 -21.98 -18.61 20.99
CA THR A 25 -23.19 -19.20 21.57
C THR A 25 -22.91 -20.29 22.60
N GLY A 26 -21.64 -20.68 22.77
CA GLY A 26 -21.19 -21.81 23.56
C GLY A 26 -21.27 -23.16 22.83
N GLY A 27 -21.62 -23.15 21.51
CA GLY A 27 -21.60 -24.33 20.67
C GLY A 27 -20.15 -24.77 20.39
N PHE A 28 -19.83 -26.05 20.59
CA PHE A 28 -18.50 -26.56 20.32
C PHE A 28 -18.18 -26.59 18.82
N ILE A 29 -16.95 -26.18 18.49
CA ILE A 29 -16.48 -26.10 17.09
C ILE A 29 -15.60 -27.32 16.80
N GLN A 30 -16.07 -28.17 15.89
CA GLN A 30 -15.33 -29.32 15.37
C GLN A 30 -14.36 -28.91 14.26
N ALA A 31 -13.21 -29.62 14.17
CA ALA A 31 -12.18 -29.43 13.17
C ALA A 31 -11.67 -27.98 13.09
N ALA A 32 -11.63 -27.28 14.23
CA ALA A 32 -10.84 -26.05 14.35
C ALA A 32 -9.37 -26.43 14.35
N HIS A 33 -8.58 -25.75 13.52
CA HIS A 33 -7.14 -25.97 13.45
C HIS A 33 -6.44 -25.17 14.54
N ILE A 34 -5.65 -25.85 15.37
CA ILE A 34 -4.96 -25.23 16.49
C ILE A 34 -3.47 -25.41 16.30
N VAL A 35 -2.74 -24.31 16.29
CA VAL A 35 -1.29 -24.27 16.24
C VAL A 35 -0.76 -23.84 17.62
N LEU A 36 0.09 -24.64 18.21
CA LEU A 36 0.90 -24.31 19.37
C LEU A 36 2.29 -23.96 18.88
N ARG A 37 2.73 -22.73 19.13
CA ARG A 37 4.04 -22.23 18.69
C ARG A 37 4.84 -21.68 19.86
N GLY A 38 6.08 -22.14 20.04
CA GLY A 38 7.02 -21.53 20.96
C GLY A 38 7.36 -20.10 20.55
N VAL A 39 7.04 -19.12 21.39
CA VAL A 39 7.24 -17.68 21.08
C VAL A 39 8.70 -17.35 20.79
N ALA A 40 9.61 -17.95 21.53
CA ALA A 40 11.04 -17.76 21.32
C ALA A 40 11.64 -18.75 20.31
N THR A 41 11.22 -20.01 20.35
CA THR A 41 11.80 -21.09 19.53
C THR A 41 11.23 -21.14 18.11
N GLY A 42 9.99 -20.66 17.91
CA GLY A 42 9.24 -20.84 16.69
C GLY A 42 8.80 -22.28 16.41
N GLN A 43 9.08 -23.21 17.32
CA GLN A 43 8.70 -24.62 17.18
C GLN A 43 7.17 -24.74 17.16
N GLU A 44 6.64 -25.46 16.18
CA GLU A 44 5.20 -25.63 15.98
C GLU A 44 4.75 -27.06 16.19
N SER A 45 3.59 -27.19 16.84
CA SER A 45 2.79 -28.40 16.86
C SER A 45 1.35 -28.03 16.52
N SER A 46 0.64 -28.86 15.78
CA SER A 46 -0.75 -28.58 15.42
C SER A 46 -1.65 -29.77 15.66
N VAL A 47 -2.90 -29.48 16.04
CA VAL A 47 -3.99 -30.45 16.19
C VAL A 47 -5.29 -29.87 15.65
N GLU A 48 -6.26 -30.73 15.36
CA GLU A 48 -7.63 -30.31 15.05
C GLU A 48 -8.55 -30.67 16.23
N THR A 49 -9.57 -29.86 16.50
CA THR A 49 -10.56 -30.19 17.54
C THR A 49 -11.37 -31.41 17.14
N SER A 50 -11.63 -32.25 18.12
CA SER A 50 -12.55 -33.38 18.06
C SER A 50 -14.02 -32.94 17.84
N ALA A 51 -14.93 -33.90 17.69
CA ALA A 51 -16.36 -33.63 17.45
C ALA A 51 -17.03 -32.83 18.61
N ASP A 52 -16.49 -32.93 19.81
CA ASP A 52 -16.90 -32.18 21.01
C ASP A 52 -16.06 -30.92 21.25
N GLY A 53 -15.34 -30.45 20.21
CA GLY A 53 -14.56 -29.22 20.21
C GLY A 53 -13.31 -29.26 21.08
N ARG A 54 -12.86 -30.42 21.57
CA ARG A 54 -11.71 -30.55 22.48
C ARG A 54 -10.40 -30.75 21.75
N PHE A 55 -9.30 -30.29 22.41
CA PHE A 55 -7.94 -30.49 21.94
C PHE A 55 -6.98 -30.72 23.11
N GLN A 56 -5.79 -31.28 22.79
CA GLN A 56 -4.73 -31.48 23.79
C GLN A 56 -3.36 -31.37 23.11
N PHE A 57 -2.43 -30.70 23.82
CA PHE A 57 -0.99 -30.71 23.52
C PHE A 57 -0.20 -31.24 24.72
N VAL A 58 0.94 -31.87 24.43
CA VAL A 58 1.94 -32.26 25.41
C VAL A 58 3.22 -31.49 25.08
N VAL A 59 3.74 -30.75 26.07
CA VAL A 59 4.85 -29.83 25.90
C VAL A 59 5.97 -30.23 26.86
N SER A 60 7.12 -30.59 26.31
CA SER A 60 8.27 -31.09 27.08
C SER A 60 9.26 -29.99 27.47
N GLU A 61 9.19 -28.80 26.87
CA GLU A 61 10.15 -27.72 27.14
C GLU A 61 9.42 -26.55 27.83
N PRO A 62 9.96 -26.01 28.95
CA PRO A 62 9.40 -24.79 29.55
C PRO A 62 9.61 -23.59 28.61
N GLY A 63 8.70 -22.61 28.65
CA GLY A 63 8.78 -21.43 27.83
C GLY A 63 7.44 -20.75 27.60
N THR A 64 7.43 -19.69 26.81
CA THR A 64 6.21 -19.01 26.40
C THR A 64 5.73 -19.55 25.05
N TYR A 65 4.45 -19.93 25.00
CA TYR A 65 3.81 -20.52 23.84
C TYR A 65 2.65 -19.65 23.36
N LEU A 66 2.56 -19.46 22.04
CA LEU A 66 1.43 -18.84 21.38
C LEU A 66 0.53 -19.94 20.80
N ILE A 67 -0.73 -19.95 21.22
CA ILE A 67 -1.76 -20.87 20.74
C ILE A 67 -2.66 -20.08 19.79
N ILE A 68 -2.69 -20.49 18.54
CA ILE A 68 -3.48 -19.86 17.47
C ILE A 68 -4.58 -20.85 17.08
N VAL A 69 -5.82 -20.40 17.13
CA VAL A 69 -6.98 -21.22 16.78
C VAL A 69 -7.66 -20.59 15.58
N THR A 70 -7.75 -21.35 14.50
CA THR A 70 -8.40 -20.92 13.25
C THR A 70 -9.51 -21.89 12.85
N ARG A 71 -10.58 -21.35 12.34
CA ARG A 71 -11.66 -22.11 11.72
C ARG A 71 -12.30 -21.27 10.64
N GLU A 72 -12.56 -21.88 9.49
CA GLU A 72 -13.22 -21.19 8.38
C GLU A 72 -14.59 -20.63 8.80
N GLY A 73 -14.84 -19.36 8.48
CA GLY A 73 -16.03 -18.62 8.93
C GLY A 73 -15.90 -17.93 10.29
N PHE A 74 -14.82 -18.16 11.02
CA PHE A 74 -14.53 -17.54 12.30
C PHE A 74 -13.27 -16.67 12.25
N SER A 75 -13.19 -15.72 13.19
CA SER A 75 -11.97 -14.97 13.42
C SER A 75 -10.90 -15.84 14.05
N GLU A 76 -9.66 -15.58 13.71
CA GLU A 76 -8.52 -16.16 14.40
C GLU A 76 -8.53 -15.74 15.88
N ALA A 77 -8.37 -16.69 16.78
CA ALA A 77 -8.13 -16.43 18.19
C ALA A 77 -6.70 -16.82 18.55
N ALA A 78 -6.06 -15.99 19.34
CA ALA A 78 -4.71 -16.28 19.85
C ALA A 78 -4.67 -16.16 21.37
N ARG A 79 -3.82 -16.97 21.99
CA ARG A 79 -3.55 -16.96 23.45
C ARG A 79 -2.10 -17.26 23.70
N THR A 80 -1.46 -16.44 24.51
CA THR A 80 -0.10 -16.69 24.99
C THR A 80 -0.15 -17.37 26.36
N LEU A 81 0.60 -18.45 26.53
CA LEU A 81 0.69 -19.25 27.74
C LEU A 81 2.17 -19.40 28.14
N ALA A 82 2.51 -19.00 29.36
CA ALA A 82 3.81 -19.30 29.93
C ALA A 82 3.76 -20.66 30.68
N ILE A 83 4.70 -21.53 30.38
CA ILE A 83 4.86 -22.84 30.98
C ILE A 83 6.20 -22.85 31.69
N ASP A 84 6.16 -22.69 33.02
CA ASP A 84 7.36 -22.67 33.87
C ASP A 84 7.56 -24.02 34.57
N ASP A 85 6.50 -24.80 34.78
CA ASP A 85 6.51 -26.10 35.40
C ASP A 85 6.25 -27.21 34.35
N PRO A 86 7.20 -28.15 34.16
CA PRO A 86 7.04 -29.22 33.17
C PRO A 86 5.95 -30.25 33.53
N ASP A 87 5.43 -30.26 34.74
CA ASP A 87 4.37 -31.18 35.17
C ASP A 87 2.99 -30.47 35.28
N ALA A 88 2.90 -29.20 34.93
CA ALA A 88 1.69 -28.42 35.02
C ALA A 88 0.61 -28.86 34.02
N MET A 89 -0.65 -28.75 34.43
CA MET A 89 -1.83 -28.97 33.60
C MET A 89 -2.56 -27.64 33.40
N PHE A 90 -2.76 -27.25 32.13
CA PHE A 90 -3.46 -26.02 31.79
C PHE A 90 -4.80 -26.35 31.14
N GLU A 91 -5.87 -25.71 31.60
CA GLU A 91 -7.17 -25.72 30.94
C GLU A 91 -7.37 -24.41 30.15
N LEU A 92 -7.56 -24.51 28.81
CA LEU A 92 -7.64 -23.37 27.90
C LEU A 92 -8.93 -23.40 27.07
N PRO A 93 -10.03 -22.85 27.59
CA PRO A 93 -11.22 -22.63 26.77
C PRO A 93 -10.95 -21.47 25.80
N VAL A 94 -11.18 -21.70 24.50
CA VAL A 94 -11.06 -20.70 23.45
C VAL A 94 -12.41 -20.49 22.80
N GLN A 95 -12.87 -19.25 22.80
CA GLN A 95 -14.07 -18.84 22.09
C GLN A 95 -13.67 -18.19 20.79
N LEU A 96 -14.19 -18.70 19.65
CA LEU A 96 -14.05 -18.07 18.35
C LEU A 96 -15.23 -17.16 18.06
N GLU A 97 -14.91 -15.99 17.52
CA GLU A 97 -15.91 -15.04 17.05
C GLU A 97 -16.14 -15.21 15.55
N ILE A 98 -17.32 -14.95 15.05
CA ILE A 98 -17.63 -15.06 13.63
C ILE A 98 -17.07 -13.84 12.91
N GLY A 99 -16.05 -14.07 12.10
CA GLY A 99 -15.51 -13.16 11.08
C GLY A 99 -15.19 -11.73 11.54
N SER A 100 -14.20 -11.49 12.45
CA SER A 100 -13.70 -10.13 12.75
C SER A 100 -12.66 -9.67 11.71
N LEU A 101 -12.53 -8.34 11.49
CA LEU A 101 -11.47 -7.75 10.67
C LEU A 101 -10.13 -7.64 11.42
N SER A 102 -10.12 -7.78 12.74
CA SER A 102 -8.89 -7.69 13.53
C SER A 102 -8.25 -9.08 13.68
N ALA A 103 -7.01 -9.24 13.23
CA ALA A 103 -6.24 -10.44 13.57
C ALA A 103 -5.77 -10.37 15.02
N ALA A 104 -5.84 -11.51 15.71
CA ALA A 104 -5.29 -11.63 17.05
C ALA A 104 -3.75 -11.62 17.05
N VAL A 105 -3.13 -11.94 15.91
CA VAL A 105 -1.68 -12.09 15.72
C VAL A 105 -1.16 -11.22 14.59
N THR A 106 0.02 -10.64 14.77
CA THR A 106 0.77 -9.93 13.74
C THR A 106 2.20 -10.44 13.64
N VAL A 107 2.74 -10.47 12.43
CA VAL A 107 4.16 -10.73 12.15
C VAL A 107 4.90 -9.42 11.87
N THR A 108 4.23 -8.47 11.25
CA THR A 108 4.84 -7.22 10.75
C THR A 108 5.39 -6.35 11.87
N ALA A 109 4.72 -6.34 13.00
CA ALA A 109 5.07 -5.47 14.13
C ALA A 109 6.39 -5.84 14.83
N THR A 110 6.82 -7.10 14.76
CA THR A 110 7.98 -7.63 15.51
C THR A 110 8.88 -8.55 14.69
N ARG A 111 8.59 -8.74 13.39
CA ARG A 111 9.18 -9.79 12.52
C ARG A 111 9.06 -11.22 13.08
N ALA A 112 8.18 -11.42 14.06
CA ALA A 112 7.79 -12.71 14.64
C ALA A 112 6.32 -12.65 15.01
N GLU A 113 5.63 -13.79 15.04
CA GLU A 113 4.22 -13.79 15.43
C GLU A 113 4.02 -13.41 16.90
N ARG A 114 3.15 -12.41 17.12
CA ARG A 114 2.80 -11.90 18.45
C ARG A 114 1.31 -11.60 18.54
N GLU A 115 0.73 -11.79 19.72
CA GLU A 115 -0.60 -11.25 20.00
C GLU A 115 -0.60 -9.72 19.88
N THR A 116 -1.48 -9.17 19.07
CA THR A 116 -1.57 -7.72 18.87
C THR A 116 -1.86 -6.95 20.17
N ILE A 117 -2.60 -7.54 21.10
CA ILE A 117 -2.94 -6.92 22.40
C ILE A 117 -1.72 -6.70 23.30
N GLN A 118 -0.63 -7.43 23.06
CA GLN A 118 0.62 -7.35 23.85
C GLN A 118 1.63 -6.34 23.26
N LEU A 119 1.33 -5.70 22.15
CA LEU A 119 2.25 -4.80 21.47
C LEU A 119 1.92 -3.33 21.77
N PRO A 120 2.93 -2.45 21.98
CA PRO A 120 2.71 -1.02 22.24
C PRO A 120 2.54 -0.23 20.94
N LEU A 121 1.63 -0.70 20.05
CA LEU A 121 1.37 -0.05 18.75
C LEU A 121 0.00 -0.44 18.20
N HIS A 122 -0.53 0.37 17.30
CA HIS A 122 -1.76 0.08 16.58
C HIS A 122 -1.46 -0.83 15.38
N VAL A 123 -2.18 -1.94 15.27
CA VAL A 123 -2.12 -2.88 14.14
C VAL A 123 -3.54 -3.19 13.70
N GLU A 124 -3.82 -2.99 12.44
CA GLU A 124 -5.02 -3.49 11.79
C GLU A 124 -4.69 -4.63 10.82
N SER A 125 -5.63 -5.53 10.62
CA SER A 125 -5.44 -6.66 9.72
C SER A 125 -6.71 -6.93 8.91
N ILE A 126 -6.52 -7.20 7.63
CA ILE A 126 -7.58 -7.64 6.73
C ILE A 126 -7.32 -9.11 6.41
N SER A 127 -8.18 -10.00 6.92
CA SER A 127 -8.06 -11.43 6.69
C SER A 127 -8.43 -11.82 5.26
N ARG A 128 -8.01 -13.02 4.81
CA ARG A 128 -8.42 -13.60 3.53
C ARG A 128 -9.94 -13.60 3.38
N ALA A 129 -10.65 -14.06 4.40
CA ALA A 129 -12.11 -14.06 4.37
C ALA A 129 -12.70 -12.67 4.15
N ALA A 130 -12.11 -11.63 4.76
CA ALA A 130 -12.55 -10.26 4.55
C ALA A 130 -12.29 -9.78 3.12
N VAL A 131 -11.14 -10.11 2.51
CA VAL A 131 -10.82 -9.80 1.10
C VAL A 131 -11.81 -10.49 0.15
N GLU A 132 -12.07 -11.79 0.35
CA GLU A 132 -13.00 -12.57 -0.47
C GLU A 132 -14.45 -12.07 -0.33
N GLN A 133 -14.90 -11.80 0.89
CA GLN A 133 -16.26 -11.30 1.17
C GLN A 133 -16.49 -9.86 0.69
N ALA A 134 -15.42 -9.05 0.67
CA ALA A 134 -15.50 -7.70 0.13
C ALA A 134 -15.66 -7.68 -1.40
N ASN A 135 -15.36 -8.78 -2.11
CA ASN A 135 -15.42 -8.84 -3.58
C ASN A 135 -14.67 -7.66 -4.24
N THR A 136 -13.45 -7.40 -3.80
CA THR A 136 -12.66 -6.25 -4.25
C THR A 136 -12.08 -6.45 -5.65
N LEU A 137 -11.94 -5.38 -6.41
CA LEU A 137 -11.33 -5.42 -7.75
C LEU A 137 -9.82 -5.65 -7.65
N SER A 138 -9.16 -5.00 -6.71
CA SER A 138 -7.71 -5.07 -6.52
C SER A 138 -7.34 -5.13 -5.04
N THR A 139 -6.10 -5.47 -4.76
CA THR A 139 -5.54 -5.43 -3.40
C THR A 139 -5.52 -4.01 -2.83
N GLY A 140 -5.33 -2.99 -3.68
CA GLY A 140 -5.43 -1.59 -3.27
C GLY A 140 -6.84 -1.18 -2.86
N ASP A 141 -7.85 -1.65 -3.58
CA ASP A 141 -9.27 -1.40 -3.30
C ASP A 141 -9.69 -2.05 -1.95
N ALA A 142 -9.12 -3.22 -1.62
CA ALA A 142 -9.36 -3.89 -0.34
C ALA A 142 -8.93 -3.06 0.89
N LEU A 143 -7.98 -2.13 0.75
CA LEU A 143 -7.53 -1.26 1.84
C LEU A 143 -8.55 -0.16 2.19
N ALA A 144 -9.54 0.09 1.35
CA ALA A 144 -10.57 1.11 1.60
C ALA A 144 -11.45 0.83 2.84
N VAL A 145 -11.47 -0.43 3.32
CA VAL A 145 -12.22 -0.85 4.52
C VAL A 145 -11.53 -0.43 5.84
N ILE A 146 -10.35 0.19 5.78
CA ILE A 146 -9.62 0.67 6.95
C ILE A 146 -9.87 2.18 7.13
N ALA A 147 -10.21 2.61 8.35
CA ALA A 147 -10.63 3.99 8.59
C ALA A 147 -9.52 5.02 8.37
N ASN A 148 -8.30 4.73 8.81
CA ASN A 148 -7.15 5.63 8.68
C ASN A 148 -6.39 5.47 7.34
N VAL A 149 -6.82 4.56 6.46
CA VAL A 149 -6.29 4.41 5.09
C VAL A 149 -7.26 5.03 4.09
N THR A 150 -6.77 5.92 3.26
CA THR A 150 -7.51 6.48 2.13
C THR A 150 -6.87 5.96 0.85
N PRO A 151 -7.60 5.26 -0.04
CA PRO A 151 -7.08 4.94 -1.36
C PRO A 151 -6.92 6.25 -2.13
N VAL A 152 -5.72 6.53 -2.59
CA VAL A 152 -5.48 7.66 -3.50
C VAL A 152 -5.51 7.10 -4.90
N GLY A 153 -6.53 7.49 -5.66
CA GLY A 153 -6.83 6.77 -6.85
C GLY A 153 -6.21 7.32 -8.11
N ASN A 154 -5.78 6.37 -8.84
CA ASN A 154 -5.74 6.40 -10.28
C ASN A 154 -6.59 5.21 -10.75
N GLY A 155 -7.86 5.18 -10.35
CA GLY A 155 -8.72 4.02 -10.52
C GLY A 155 -8.38 2.86 -9.58
N PRO A 156 -9.08 1.73 -9.69
CA PRO A 156 -8.93 0.62 -8.75
C PRO A 156 -7.55 -0.09 -8.82
N PHE A 157 -6.84 0.02 -9.94
CA PHE A 157 -5.58 -0.71 -10.18
C PHE A 157 -4.34 0.16 -9.98
N GLY A 158 -4.44 1.47 -10.17
CA GLY A 158 -3.38 2.44 -9.89
C GLY A 158 -3.43 3.01 -8.47
N VAL A 159 -4.07 2.32 -7.52
CA VAL A 159 -4.24 2.80 -6.15
C VAL A 159 -2.91 2.86 -5.41
N ARG A 160 -2.66 4.01 -4.80
CA ARG A 160 -1.66 4.19 -3.74
C ARG A 160 -2.37 4.40 -2.41
N PRO A 161 -2.12 3.56 -1.41
CA PRO A 161 -2.69 3.78 -0.09
C PRO A 161 -2.06 5.02 0.56
N ARG A 162 -2.90 5.82 1.22
CA ARG A 162 -2.50 6.94 2.08
C ARG A 162 -2.84 6.58 3.52
N LEU A 163 -1.85 6.59 4.40
CA LEU A 163 -2.00 6.30 5.82
C LEU A 163 -1.75 7.56 6.62
N ARG A 164 -2.71 7.97 7.46
CA ARG A 164 -2.60 9.20 8.29
C ARG A 164 -2.22 10.46 7.49
N GLY A 165 -2.64 10.55 6.23
CA GLY A 165 -2.33 11.68 5.33
C GLY A 165 -1.01 11.59 4.57
N LEU A 166 -0.21 10.55 4.77
CA LEU A 166 1.04 10.31 4.05
C LEU A 166 0.92 9.13 3.08
N ASP A 167 1.47 9.28 1.89
CA ASP A 167 1.42 8.29 0.83
C ASP A 167 2.77 8.12 0.11
N SER A 168 2.78 7.33 -0.94
CA SER A 168 3.92 7.17 -1.85
C SER A 168 5.17 6.69 -1.13
N THR A 169 6.26 7.44 -1.26
CA THR A 169 7.57 7.14 -0.67
C THR A 169 7.62 7.27 0.86
N ARG A 170 6.52 7.72 1.50
CA ARG A 170 6.41 7.85 2.97
C ARG A 170 5.66 6.71 3.64
N LEU A 171 5.18 5.74 2.85
CA LEU A 171 4.50 4.53 3.30
C LEU A 171 5.21 3.30 2.74
N LEU A 172 5.68 2.42 3.62
CA LEU A 172 6.36 1.21 3.21
C LEU A 172 5.37 0.10 2.89
N VAL A 173 5.47 -0.46 1.69
CA VAL A 173 4.72 -1.64 1.27
C VAL A 173 5.65 -2.84 1.22
N LEU A 174 5.25 -3.91 1.90
CA LEU A 174 5.95 -5.20 1.93
C LEU A 174 5.09 -6.28 1.30
N VAL A 175 5.74 -7.30 0.79
CA VAL A 175 5.12 -8.58 0.42
C VAL A 175 5.90 -9.69 1.11
N ASP A 176 5.23 -10.42 1.99
CA ASP A 176 5.85 -11.48 2.82
C ASP A 176 7.05 -10.99 3.67
N GLY A 177 7.00 -9.72 4.10
CA GLY A 177 8.06 -9.07 4.87
C GLY A 177 9.22 -8.49 4.04
N GLU A 178 9.22 -8.66 2.73
CA GLU A 178 10.23 -8.13 1.78
C GLU A 178 9.71 -6.86 1.10
N ARG A 179 10.58 -5.84 0.93
CA ARG A 179 10.20 -4.54 0.35
C ARG A 179 9.68 -4.69 -1.08
N LEU A 180 8.51 -4.10 -1.35
CA LEU A 180 7.99 -3.90 -2.70
C LEU A 180 8.42 -2.54 -3.27
N ASN A 181 8.56 -1.52 -2.40
CA ASN A 181 9.07 -0.20 -2.78
C ASN A 181 10.47 -0.30 -3.36
N THR A 182 10.75 0.47 -4.41
CA THR A 182 12.08 0.57 -5.03
C THR A 182 12.59 2.02 -4.96
N ALA A 183 13.88 2.21 -5.20
CA ALA A 183 14.50 3.54 -5.29
C ALA A 183 13.98 4.38 -6.47
N ARG A 184 13.16 3.81 -7.35
CA ARG A 184 12.49 4.48 -8.48
C ARG A 184 10.98 4.55 -8.30
N GLN A 185 10.50 4.47 -7.09
CA GLN A 185 9.11 4.73 -6.80
C GLN A 185 8.76 6.18 -7.17
N ALA A 186 7.70 6.37 -7.94
CA ALA A 186 7.27 7.70 -8.34
C ALA A 186 6.85 8.53 -7.14
N THR A 187 7.31 9.78 -7.11
CA THR A 187 6.92 10.78 -6.10
C THR A 187 5.57 11.41 -6.43
N ASP A 188 5.16 11.32 -7.69
CA ASP A 188 3.89 11.79 -8.20
C ASP A 188 2.78 10.72 -8.05
N ARG A 189 1.61 10.99 -8.61
CA ARG A 189 0.42 10.13 -8.51
C ARG A 189 0.44 8.91 -9.45
N THR A 190 1.59 8.50 -9.98
CA THR A 190 1.69 7.43 -10.99
C THR A 190 2.16 6.07 -10.46
N GLY A 191 2.22 5.86 -9.14
CA GLY A 191 2.55 4.56 -8.53
C GLY A 191 1.37 3.57 -8.61
N ALA A 192 1.68 2.30 -8.80
CA ALA A 192 0.69 1.21 -8.87
C ALA A 192 1.18 -0.06 -8.14
N GLU A 193 2.07 0.08 -7.18
CA GLU A 193 2.82 -1.04 -6.58
C GLU A 193 1.89 -2.06 -5.92
N VAL A 194 0.88 -1.62 -5.15
CA VAL A 194 -0.07 -2.52 -4.50
C VAL A 194 -0.92 -3.29 -5.51
N GLY A 195 -1.21 -2.71 -6.69
CA GLY A 195 -1.90 -3.36 -7.80
C GLY A 195 -1.13 -4.52 -8.43
N LEU A 196 0.19 -4.60 -8.20
CA LEU A 196 1.03 -5.71 -8.66
C LEU A 196 0.83 -7.01 -7.85
N ILE A 197 -0.03 -7.02 -6.84
CA ILE A 197 -0.40 -8.22 -6.09
C ILE A 197 -1.88 -8.50 -6.31
N SER A 198 -2.23 -9.67 -6.86
CA SER A 198 -3.63 -10.07 -7.02
C SER A 198 -4.29 -10.34 -5.67
N PRO A 199 -5.53 -9.91 -5.41
CA PRO A 199 -6.23 -10.23 -4.17
C PRO A 199 -6.40 -11.73 -3.94
N ASP A 200 -6.43 -12.55 -4.98
CA ASP A 200 -6.60 -14.01 -4.87
C ASP A 200 -5.37 -14.73 -4.28
N VAL A 201 -4.19 -14.11 -4.32
CA VAL A 201 -2.98 -14.68 -3.69
C VAL A 201 -2.78 -14.17 -2.26
N VAL A 202 -3.59 -13.22 -1.79
CA VAL A 202 -3.47 -12.63 -0.46
C VAL A 202 -4.05 -13.57 0.59
N SER A 203 -3.27 -13.89 1.62
CA SER A 203 -3.71 -14.58 2.83
C SER A 203 -4.23 -13.59 3.87
N ARG A 204 -3.53 -12.50 4.08
CA ARG A 204 -3.94 -11.35 4.91
C ARG A 204 -3.10 -10.12 4.58
N MET A 205 -3.59 -8.95 4.96
CA MET A 205 -2.82 -7.70 4.95
C MET A 205 -2.72 -7.18 6.37
N GLU A 206 -1.53 -6.80 6.80
CA GLU A 206 -1.27 -6.19 8.10
C GLU A 206 -0.85 -4.74 7.91
N ILE A 207 -1.51 -3.83 8.60
CA ILE A 207 -1.24 -2.40 8.60
C ILE A 207 -0.73 -2.03 9.99
N VAL A 208 0.53 -1.59 10.06
CA VAL A 208 1.18 -1.14 11.28
C VAL A 208 1.34 0.36 11.22
N ASP A 209 0.69 1.06 12.12
CA ASP A 209 0.71 2.51 12.19
C ASP A 209 1.94 3.04 12.94
N GLY A 210 2.40 4.24 12.54
CA GLY A 210 3.53 4.92 13.16
C GLY A 210 4.89 4.42 12.69
N ALA A 211 5.95 4.72 13.43
CA ALA A 211 7.33 4.47 13.02
C ALA A 211 7.66 2.97 12.90
N GLY A 212 7.57 2.41 11.70
CA GLY A 212 8.02 1.04 11.37
C GLY A 212 9.51 0.94 11.00
N THR A 213 10.25 2.03 11.10
CA THR A 213 11.62 2.14 10.54
C THR A 213 12.66 1.28 11.25
N VAL A 214 12.48 0.94 12.52
CA VAL A 214 13.44 0.10 13.26
C VAL A 214 13.57 -1.28 12.62
N LEU A 215 12.48 -1.90 12.23
CA LEU A 215 12.52 -3.26 11.65
C LEU A 215 12.76 -3.25 10.14
N TYR A 216 12.25 -2.24 9.41
CA TYR A 216 12.18 -2.29 7.96
C TYR A 216 12.95 -1.17 7.24
N GLY A 217 13.45 -0.16 7.96
CA GLY A 217 14.25 0.94 7.41
C GLY A 217 13.44 2.06 6.80
N SER A 218 13.97 2.67 5.73
CA SER A 218 13.38 3.82 5.03
C SER A 218 11.95 3.61 4.56
N ASP A 219 11.23 4.71 4.32
CA ASP A 219 9.87 4.82 3.76
C ASP A 219 8.73 4.52 4.74
N ALA A 220 9.02 4.01 5.95
CA ALA A 220 8.00 3.75 6.97
C ALA A 220 7.77 4.98 7.90
N LEU A 221 7.60 6.19 7.31
CA LEU A 221 7.28 7.40 8.08
C LEU A 221 5.85 7.37 8.64
N ALA A 222 4.88 7.01 7.79
CA ALA A 222 3.47 6.88 8.16
C ALA A 222 3.19 5.55 8.85
N GLY A 223 3.84 4.51 8.37
CA GLY A 223 3.65 3.13 8.79
C GLY A 223 4.06 2.13 7.71
N THR A 224 3.62 0.90 7.88
CA THR A 224 3.95 -0.22 7.00
C THR A 224 2.70 -1.01 6.65
N ILE A 225 2.52 -1.35 5.37
CA ILE A 225 1.52 -2.31 4.89
C ILE A 225 2.27 -3.56 4.45
N ASN A 226 1.98 -4.71 5.06
CA ASN A 226 2.55 -6.00 4.66
C ASN A 226 1.46 -6.90 4.07
N ILE A 227 1.60 -7.24 2.80
CA ILE A 227 0.73 -8.15 2.07
C ILE A 227 1.31 -9.56 2.23
N ILE A 228 0.66 -10.38 3.04
CA ILE A 228 1.08 -11.76 3.30
C ILE A 228 0.36 -12.68 2.31
N THR A 229 1.13 -13.44 1.54
CA THR A 229 0.59 -14.31 0.49
C THR A 229 0.26 -15.71 0.98
N ASN A 230 -0.56 -16.43 0.20
CA ASN A 230 -0.96 -17.80 0.51
C ASN A 230 0.25 -18.74 0.56
N GLU A 231 0.37 -19.48 1.64
CA GLU A 231 1.43 -20.45 1.86
C GLU A 231 0.87 -21.85 2.12
N PRO A 232 1.47 -22.93 1.56
CA PRO A 232 1.11 -24.28 1.93
C PRO A 232 1.63 -24.64 3.31
N SER A 233 0.90 -25.46 4.07
CA SER A 233 1.31 -26.00 5.36
C SER A 233 1.60 -27.50 5.24
N PHE A 234 2.42 -28.03 6.15
CA PHE A 234 2.63 -29.51 6.26
C PHE A 234 1.34 -30.20 6.70
N SER A 235 1.20 -31.45 6.32
CA SER A 235 0.08 -32.30 6.77
C SER A 235 0.60 -33.66 7.22
N THR A 236 -0.11 -34.34 8.12
CA THR A 236 0.23 -35.70 8.59
C THR A 236 0.15 -36.74 7.50
N ASP A 237 -0.73 -36.51 6.50
CA ASP A 237 -0.98 -37.38 5.37
C ASP A 237 -0.64 -36.70 4.05
N THR A 238 -0.52 -37.46 2.96
CA THR A 238 -0.50 -36.86 1.63
C THR A 238 -1.88 -36.27 1.31
N ARG A 239 -1.93 -34.95 1.07
CA ARG A 239 -3.15 -34.24 0.69
C ARG A 239 -2.93 -33.51 -0.61
N TRP A 240 -3.88 -33.61 -1.51
CA TRP A 240 -3.91 -32.83 -2.73
C TRP A 240 -4.69 -31.55 -2.47
N LEU A 241 -4.13 -30.42 -2.87
CA LEU A 241 -4.78 -29.12 -2.87
C LEU A 241 -5.25 -28.86 -4.29
N TYR A 242 -6.49 -28.46 -4.45
CA TYR A 242 -7.04 -28.00 -5.72
C TYR A 242 -8.16 -26.99 -5.45
N GLY A 243 -8.29 -26.03 -6.35
CA GLY A 243 -9.34 -25.03 -6.18
C GLY A 243 -9.46 -24.10 -7.37
N PHE A 244 -10.59 -23.48 -7.42
CA PHE A 244 -10.94 -22.44 -8.37
C PHE A 244 -11.62 -21.27 -7.66
N ASN A 245 -11.20 -20.02 -7.98
CA ASN A 245 -11.89 -18.80 -7.62
C ASN A 245 -12.30 -18.08 -8.89
N GLY A 246 -13.55 -17.65 -8.95
CA GLY A 246 -14.13 -16.84 -10.00
C GLY A 246 -14.73 -15.57 -9.43
N PHE A 247 -14.58 -14.45 -10.11
CA PHE A 247 -15.13 -13.16 -9.75
C PHE A 247 -15.72 -12.49 -10.98
N TYR A 248 -16.87 -11.85 -10.82
CA TYR A 248 -17.50 -11.02 -11.85
C TYR A 248 -18.07 -9.74 -11.25
N SER A 249 -17.93 -8.63 -11.98
CA SER A 249 -18.47 -7.32 -11.63
C SER A 249 -19.18 -6.69 -12.82
N THR A 250 -20.38 -6.13 -12.59
CA THR A 250 -21.22 -5.64 -13.68
C THR A 250 -20.84 -4.27 -14.19
N ASN A 251 -20.31 -3.39 -13.35
CA ASN A 251 -20.11 -1.98 -13.68
C ASN A 251 -19.03 -1.83 -14.77
N GLU A 252 -17.86 -2.42 -14.53
CA GLU A 252 -16.72 -2.45 -15.45
C GLU A 252 -16.64 -3.75 -16.27
N ARG A 253 -17.71 -4.58 -16.30
CA ARG A 253 -17.71 -5.90 -16.94
C ARG A 253 -16.49 -6.71 -16.57
N GLY A 254 -16.09 -6.58 -15.30
CA GLY A 254 -14.85 -7.12 -14.77
C GLY A 254 -14.94 -8.60 -14.48
N GLU A 255 -13.93 -9.34 -14.86
CA GLU A 255 -13.80 -10.76 -14.58
C GLU A 255 -12.42 -11.12 -14.07
N ARG A 256 -12.36 -12.07 -13.14
CA ARG A 256 -11.12 -12.67 -12.66
C ARG A 256 -11.34 -14.15 -12.40
N GLY A 257 -10.40 -14.99 -12.87
CA GLY A 257 -10.37 -16.42 -12.63
C GLY A 257 -9.01 -16.89 -12.12
N THR A 258 -9.00 -17.74 -11.07
CA THR A 258 -7.79 -18.27 -10.44
C THR A 258 -7.92 -19.78 -10.23
N ALA A 259 -6.93 -20.53 -10.66
CA ALA A 259 -6.78 -21.95 -10.38
C ALA A 259 -5.66 -22.20 -9.38
N THR A 260 -5.88 -23.14 -8.47
CA THR A 260 -4.89 -23.58 -7.46
C THR A 260 -4.70 -25.09 -7.57
N VAL A 261 -3.45 -25.54 -7.55
CA VAL A 261 -3.09 -26.96 -7.40
C VAL A 261 -1.91 -27.10 -6.45
N GLY A 262 -1.84 -28.22 -5.74
CA GLY A 262 -0.73 -28.43 -4.82
C GLY A 262 -0.78 -29.79 -4.14
N VAL A 263 0.22 -30.04 -3.32
CA VAL A 263 0.34 -31.26 -2.50
C VAL A 263 1.00 -30.90 -1.18
N THR A 264 0.47 -31.45 -0.09
CA THR A 264 1.06 -31.34 1.23
C THR A 264 1.36 -32.72 1.82
N ARG A 265 2.50 -32.82 2.49
CA ARG A 265 3.01 -34.05 3.13
C ARG A 265 3.69 -33.67 4.46
N PRO A 266 4.08 -34.65 5.29
CA PRO A 266 4.79 -34.35 6.56
C PRO A 266 6.14 -33.65 6.38
N SER A 267 6.82 -33.88 5.22
CA SER A 267 8.17 -33.36 4.95
C SER A 267 8.23 -32.24 3.92
N TYR A 268 7.20 -32.09 3.09
CA TYR A 268 7.15 -31.00 2.11
C TYR A 268 5.72 -30.61 1.75
N ALA A 269 5.57 -29.37 1.33
CA ALA A 269 4.32 -28.86 0.80
C ALA A 269 4.61 -27.92 -0.38
N VAL A 270 3.79 -28.03 -1.45
CA VAL A 270 3.93 -27.21 -2.66
C VAL A 270 2.54 -26.72 -3.07
N ARG A 271 2.46 -25.43 -3.44
CA ARG A 271 1.23 -24.79 -3.94
C ARG A 271 1.56 -23.97 -5.18
N LEU A 272 0.83 -24.17 -6.24
CA LEU A 272 0.85 -23.38 -7.47
C LEU A 272 -0.50 -22.71 -7.64
N GLN A 273 -0.49 -21.40 -7.90
CA GLN A 273 -1.68 -20.61 -8.25
C GLN A 273 -1.42 -19.83 -9.52
N ALA A 274 -2.37 -19.84 -10.44
CA ALA A 274 -2.33 -19.05 -11.66
C ALA A 274 -3.70 -18.43 -11.92
N GLY A 275 -3.71 -17.21 -12.44
CA GLY A 275 -4.94 -16.52 -12.73
C GLY A 275 -4.78 -15.41 -13.77
N ALA A 276 -5.94 -15.01 -14.30
CA ALA A 276 -6.06 -13.88 -15.22
C ALA A 276 -7.28 -13.02 -14.85
N GLU A 277 -7.22 -11.75 -15.23
CA GLU A 277 -8.28 -10.79 -15.00
C GLU A 277 -8.38 -9.77 -16.14
N SER A 278 -9.59 -9.27 -16.35
CA SER A 278 -9.89 -8.22 -17.34
C SER A 278 -10.99 -7.32 -16.79
N PHE A 279 -10.76 -6.03 -16.84
CA PHE A 279 -11.69 -5.00 -16.37
C PHE A 279 -11.73 -3.87 -17.39
N ASP A 280 -12.90 -3.55 -17.88
CA ASP A 280 -13.14 -2.39 -18.73
C ASP A 280 -13.21 -1.10 -17.89
N ASN A 281 -13.47 0.04 -18.54
CA ASN A 281 -13.72 1.28 -17.83
C ASN A 281 -14.99 1.17 -16.98
N TYR A 282 -14.96 1.71 -15.76
CA TYR A 282 -16.14 1.74 -14.91
C TYR A 282 -17.01 2.97 -15.19
N SER A 283 -18.29 2.88 -14.79
CA SER A 283 -19.22 4.00 -14.77
C SER A 283 -19.36 4.56 -13.35
N ALA A 284 -19.35 5.89 -13.24
CA ALA A 284 -19.66 6.62 -12.00
C ALA A 284 -21.13 6.46 -11.60
N GLY A 285 -21.49 7.01 -10.43
CA GLY A 285 -22.88 7.12 -9.99
C GLY A 285 -23.74 7.95 -10.93
N ALA A 286 -24.97 8.28 -10.50
CA ALA A 286 -25.84 9.12 -11.28
C ALA A 286 -25.14 10.44 -11.68
N LEU A 287 -25.29 10.82 -12.96
CA LEU A 287 -24.65 12.05 -13.45
C LEU A 287 -25.16 13.25 -12.64
N SER A 288 -24.25 13.97 -11.99
CA SER A 288 -24.62 15.15 -11.20
C SER A 288 -24.69 16.40 -12.05
N VAL A 289 -25.30 17.46 -11.50
CA VAL A 289 -25.27 18.79 -12.13
C VAL A 289 -23.83 19.30 -12.28
N GLU A 290 -22.97 18.94 -11.35
CA GLU A 290 -21.54 19.27 -11.37
C GLU A 290 -20.83 18.63 -12.57
N ASP A 291 -21.13 17.37 -12.90
CA ASP A 291 -20.57 16.68 -14.07
C ASP A 291 -21.08 17.18 -15.40
N THR A 292 -22.24 17.84 -15.43
CA THR A 292 -22.80 18.46 -16.63
C THR A 292 -22.28 19.86 -16.85
N ARG A 293 -21.54 20.45 -15.90
CA ARG A 293 -20.89 21.74 -16.10
C ARG A 293 -19.74 21.59 -17.09
N PRO A 294 -19.49 22.65 -17.88
CA PRO A 294 -18.30 22.68 -18.72
C PRO A 294 -17.04 22.54 -17.87
N PHE A 295 -16.19 21.56 -18.16
CA PHE A 295 -14.86 21.50 -17.61
C PHE A 295 -13.98 22.59 -18.20
N PHE A 296 -13.07 23.15 -17.41
CA PHE A 296 -12.06 24.09 -17.90
C PHE A 296 -12.59 25.48 -18.33
N THR A 297 -13.60 25.98 -17.62
CA THR A 297 -14.23 27.26 -17.96
C THR A 297 -13.47 28.50 -17.47
N SER A 298 -12.51 28.37 -16.59
CA SER A 298 -11.75 29.53 -16.08
C SER A 298 -10.39 29.08 -15.52
N GLY A 299 -9.32 29.54 -16.12
CA GLY A 299 -7.96 29.43 -15.61
C GLY A 299 -7.30 28.04 -15.70
N ALA A 300 -7.99 27.02 -16.20
CA ALA A 300 -7.38 25.73 -16.39
C ALA A 300 -6.68 25.69 -17.75
N LEU A 301 -5.48 25.16 -17.76
CA LEU A 301 -4.54 25.19 -18.88
C LEU A 301 -5.01 24.64 -20.17
N HIS A 302 -6.00 23.88 -20.13
CA HIS A 302 -6.17 22.97 -21.22
C HIS A 302 -7.38 23.20 -22.06
N ARG A 303 -8.20 24.15 -21.84
CA ARG A 303 -9.35 24.46 -22.74
C ARG A 303 -10.04 25.74 -22.34
N THR A 304 -9.29 26.65 -21.80
CA THR A 304 -9.86 27.95 -21.49
C THR A 304 -9.53 28.94 -22.56
N ASP A 305 -10.46 29.86 -22.76
CA ASP A 305 -10.27 31.05 -23.60
C ASP A 305 -9.14 31.97 -23.13
N THR A 306 -8.61 31.70 -21.92
CA THR A 306 -7.52 32.45 -21.31
C THR A 306 -6.46 31.49 -20.77
N VAL A 307 -5.35 31.41 -21.46
CA VAL A 307 -4.13 30.83 -20.88
C VAL A 307 -3.54 31.88 -19.95
N ASP A 308 -3.42 31.56 -18.69
CA ASP A 308 -2.84 32.46 -17.69
C ASP A 308 -1.40 32.80 -18.08
N ALA A 309 -1.11 34.09 -18.21
CA ALA A 309 0.22 34.62 -18.55
C ALA A 309 1.30 34.18 -17.53
N ASN A 310 0.92 33.73 -16.36
CA ASN A 310 1.82 33.23 -15.32
C ASN A 310 2.45 31.86 -15.62
N PHE A 311 2.05 31.21 -16.72
CA PHE A 311 2.56 29.86 -17.06
C PHE A 311 3.98 29.88 -17.65
N GLY A 312 4.62 31.02 -17.74
CA GLY A 312 6.01 31.13 -18.22
C GLY A 312 6.20 30.92 -19.72
N PHE A 313 5.15 30.56 -20.45
CA PHE A 313 5.18 30.34 -21.90
C PHE A 313 4.65 31.53 -22.73
N GLY A 314 4.30 32.64 -22.07
CA GLY A 314 3.90 33.86 -22.77
C GLY A 314 2.61 33.74 -23.61
N PHE A 315 1.72 32.87 -23.23
CA PHE A 315 0.48 32.66 -23.95
C PHE A 315 -0.49 33.82 -23.73
N ALA A 316 -0.90 34.48 -24.79
CA ALA A 316 -1.98 35.46 -24.77
C ALA A 316 -3.33 34.73 -24.66
N ALA A 317 -4.31 35.37 -24.00
CA ALA A 317 -5.69 34.91 -24.01
C ALA A 317 -6.20 34.85 -25.47
N PHE A 318 -6.59 33.67 -25.93
CA PHE A 318 -7.17 33.46 -27.26
C PHE A 318 -8.56 32.87 -27.08
N PRO A 319 -9.59 33.51 -27.62
CA PRO A 319 -10.87 32.85 -27.83
C PRO A 319 -10.66 31.72 -28.85
N ASP A 320 -10.57 30.50 -28.39
CA ASP A 320 -10.43 29.33 -29.23
C ASP A 320 -11.83 28.78 -29.58
N PRO A 321 -12.31 28.97 -30.81
CA PRO A 321 -13.59 28.40 -31.20
C PRO A 321 -13.61 26.87 -31.26
N PHE A 322 -12.44 26.21 -31.15
CA PHE A 322 -12.30 24.75 -31.09
C PHE A 322 -12.19 24.24 -29.67
N ASN A 323 -12.00 25.08 -28.68
CA ASN A 323 -11.94 24.76 -27.28
C ASN A 323 -13.28 25.01 -26.61
N ALA A 324 -14.38 24.51 -27.19
CA ALA A 324 -15.61 24.43 -26.43
C ALA A 324 -15.34 23.70 -25.10
N PRO A 325 -15.82 24.24 -23.98
CA PRO A 325 -15.68 23.55 -22.68
C PRO A 325 -16.15 22.11 -22.82
N TYR A 326 -15.33 21.17 -22.34
CA TYR A 326 -15.75 19.78 -22.35
C TYR A 326 -16.97 19.61 -21.45
N VAL A 327 -18.02 19.02 -21.94
CA VAL A 327 -19.22 18.67 -21.19
C VAL A 327 -19.29 17.15 -21.12
N ARG A 328 -19.34 16.61 -19.94
CA ARG A 328 -19.50 15.18 -19.76
C ARG A 328 -20.92 14.76 -20.16
N THR A 329 -21.00 13.83 -21.09
CA THR A 329 -22.28 13.29 -21.59
C THR A 329 -22.49 11.81 -21.21
N SER A 330 -21.51 11.18 -20.59
CA SER A 330 -21.51 9.76 -20.20
C SER A 330 -21.04 9.58 -18.76
N ASN A 331 -21.59 8.60 -18.07
CA ASN A 331 -21.12 8.19 -16.72
C ASN A 331 -19.83 7.36 -16.80
N GLU A 332 -19.42 6.89 -17.98
CA GLU A 332 -18.18 6.13 -18.11
C GLU A 332 -16.96 7.01 -17.78
N VAL A 333 -16.07 6.47 -16.95
CA VAL A 333 -14.82 7.10 -16.54
C VAL A 333 -13.69 6.53 -17.40
N PRO A 334 -13.13 7.32 -18.32
CA PRO A 334 -12.10 6.85 -19.22
C PRO A 334 -10.82 6.48 -18.47
N SER A 335 -10.01 5.60 -19.07
CA SER A 335 -8.73 5.15 -18.52
C SER A 335 -8.84 4.60 -17.08
N SER A 336 -9.88 3.84 -16.79
CA SER A 336 -10.10 3.25 -15.47
C SER A 336 -10.03 1.73 -15.46
N GLY A 337 -9.86 1.09 -16.62
CA GLY A 337 -9.71 -0.35 -16.79
C GLY A 337 -8.28 -0.85 -16.59
N ALA A 338 -8.12 -2.17 -16.60
CA ALA A 338 -6.83 -2.86 -16.62
C ALA A 338 -7.01 -4.34 -16.98
N ARG A 339 -5.92 -4.98 -17.42
CA ARG A 339 -5.84 -6.44 -17.62
C ARG A 339 -4.67 -6.99 -16.83
N GLY A 340 -4.77 -8.23 -16.38
CA GLY A 340 -3.71 -8.82 -15.57
C GLY A 340 -3.64 -10.32 -15.68
N ARG A 341 -2.45 -10.85 -15.43
CA ARG A 341 -2.19 -12.29 -15.27
C ARG A 341 -1.11 -12.51 -14.24
N PHE A 342 -1.19 -13.61 -13.52
CA PHE A 342 -0.21 -13.94 -12.50
C PHE A 342 0.04 -15.42 -12.38
N LEU A 343 1.21 -15.75 -11.82
CA LEU A 343 1.64 -17.07 -11.43
C LEU A 343 2.36 -16.98 -10.09
N THR A 344 1.99 -17.80 -9.11
CA THR A 344 2.72 -17.95 -7.85
C THR A 344 3.02 -19.40 -7.57
N LEU A 345 4.24 -19.68 -7.18
CA LEU A 345 4.69 -20.98 -6.70
C LEU A 345 5.25 -20.81 -5.28
N SER A 346 4.72 -21.55 -4.33
CA SER A 346 5.22 -21.60 -2.96
C SER A 346 5.54 -23.03 -2.59
N SER A 347 6.73 -23.25 -2.03
CA SER A 347 7.15 -24.55 -1.51
C SER A 347 7.72 -24.40 -0.10
N LEU A 348 7.47 -25.39 0.73
CA LEU A 348 7.96 -25.51 2.07
C LEU A 348 8.49 -26.91 2.28
N VAL A 349 9.75 -27.05 2.73
CA VAL A 349 10.44 -28.34 2.88
C VAL A 349 11.07 -28.42 4.27
N LYS A 350 10.85 -29.51 4.99
CA LYS A 350 11.56 -29.83 6.23
C LYS A 350 12.95 -30.40 5.90
N VAL A 351 13.98 -29.83 6.50
CA VAL A 351 15.38 -30.29 6.41
C VAL A 351 15.80 -30.76 7.79
N GLY A 352 15.24 -31.88 8.25
CA GLY A 352 15.33 -32.36 9.63
C GLY A 352 14.15 -31.88 10.48
N GLU A 353 14.19 -32.12 11.80
CA GLU A 353 13.04 -31.87 12.68
C GLU A 353 12.78 -30.39 12.95
N ARG A 354 13.84 -29.57 13.01
CA ARG A 354 13.80 -28.16 13.46
C ARG A 354 14.27 -27.17 12.39
N ARG A 355 14.30 -27.59 11.13
CA ARG A 355 14.78 -26.75 10.02
C ARG A 355 13.83 -26.80 8.85
N THR A 356 13.56 -25.65 8.27
CA THR A 356 12.72 -25.53 7.07
C THR A 356 13.40 -24.69 6.00
N VAL A 357 13.12 -25.04 4.74
CA VAL A 357 13.46 -24.20 3.59
C VAL A 357 12.16 -23.86 2.88
N ARG A 358 11.96 -22.57 2.67
CA ARG A 358 10.83 -22.02 1.93
C ARG A 358 11.35 -21.38 0.65
N VAL A 359 10.74 -21.71 -0.49
CA VAL A 359 11.03 -21.05 -1.77
C VAL A 359 9.72 -20.53 -2.34
N ARG A 360 9.73 -19.26 -2.76
CA ARG A 360 8.60 -18.61 -3.43
C ARG A 360 9.04 -18.03 -4.76
N TYR A 361 8.17 -18.14 -5.75
CA TYR A 361 8.27 -17.41 -7.01
C TYR A 361 6.93 -16.75 -7.28
N GLN A 362 6.96 -15.48 -7.67
CA GLN A 362 5.78 -14.69 -8.01
C GLN A 362 6.07 -13.94 -9.32
N ARG A 363 5.17 -14.07 -10.27
CA ARG A 363 5.14 -13.26 -11.48
C ARG A 363 3.79 -12.61 -11.61
N ARG A 364 3.78 -11.32 -11.86
CA ARG A 364 2.60 -10.52 -12.18
C ARG A 364 2.89 -9.69 -13.41
N GLN A 365 1.96 -9.67 -14.35
CA GLN A 365 1.92 -8.73 -15.46
C GLN A 365 0.59 -8.03 -15.44
N MET A 366 0.62 -6.71 -15.52
CA MET A 366 -0.52 -5.84 -15.71
C MET A 366 -0.35 -5.11 -17.04
N ASP A 367 -1.40 -5.11 -17.84
CA ASP A 367 -1.44 -4.43 -19.13
C ASP A 367 -2.57 -3.39 -19.08
N ASP A 368 -2.39 -2.28 -19.81
CA ASP A 368 -3.39 -1.21 -20.00
C ASP A 368 -3.90 -0.60 -18.68
N VAL A 369 -3.04 -0.43 -17.67
CA VAL A 369 -3.42 0.20 -16.42
C VAL A 369 -3.65 1.69 -16.65
N GLY A 370 -4.89 2.11 -16.58
CA GLY A 370 -5.27 3.50 -16.76
C GLY A 370 -5.18 4.34 -15.49
N PHE A 371 -5.05 5.65 -15.68
CA PHE A 371 -5.04 6.65 -14.62
C PHE A 371 -6.16 7.66 -14.86
N PRO A 372 -7.39 7.42 -14.38
CA PRO A 372 -8.55 8.23 -14.68
C PRO A 372 -8.43 9.70 -14.21
N ASP A 373 -7.62 9.98 -13.18
CA ASP A 373 -7.34 11.35 -12.74
C ASP A 373 -6.47 12.13 -13.74
N PHE A 374 -5.77 11.44 -14.65
CA PHE A 374 -4.85 12.01 -15.63
C PHE A 374 -5.31 11.70 -17.06
N VAL A 375 -6.53 12.03 -17.37
CA VAL A 375 -7.10 11.94 -18.71
C VAL A 375 -8.26 12.92 -18.85
N GLU A 376 -8.52 13.40 -20.08
CA GLU A 376 -9.72 14.17 -20.34
C GLU A 376 -10.99 13.39 -19.95
N PRO A 377 -11.98 14.01 -19.32
CA PRO A 377 -12.12 15.45 -19.05
C PRO A 377 -11.52 15.94 -17.72
N TYR A 378 -10.89 15.09 -16.93
CA TYR A 378 -10.46 15.39 -15.56
C TYR A 378 -9.12 16.11 -15.51
N PHE A 379 -8.26 15.84 -16.48
CA PHE A 379 -6.96 16.49 -16.59
C PHE A 379 -6.54 16.70 -18.05
N PHE A 380 -5.58 17.58 -18.30
CA PHE A 380 -5.17 17.98 -19.66
C PHE A 380 -4.19 17.01 -20.33
N ASN A 381 -3.49 16.16 -19.56
CA ASN A 381 -2.62 15.12 -20.11
C ASN A 381 -3.24 13.74 -19.92
N ALA A 382 -2.82 12.78 -20.73
CA ALA A 382 -3.20 11.39 -20.56
C ALA A 382 -2.00 10.57 -20.07
N VAL A 383 -2.16 9.92 -18.92
CA VAL A 383 -1.14 9.05 -18.34
C VAL A 383 -1.67 7.61 -18.26
N SER A 384 -0.84 6.64 -18.59
CA SER A 384 -1.16 5.22 -18.46
C SER A 384 0.11 4.38 -18.25
N LEU A 385 -0.08 3.16 -17.79
CA LEU A 385 0.93 2.11 -17.82
C LEU A 385 0.49 1.02 -18.81
N PRO A 386 0.87 1.09 -20.09
CA PRO A 386 0.59 0.03 -21.05
C PRO A 386 1.10 -1.33 -20.60
N ARG A 387 2.19 -1.36 -19.78
CA ARG A 387 2.72 -2.55 -19.16
C ARG A 387 3.33 -2.25 -17.81
N SER A 388 3.06 -3.12 -16.83
CA SER A 388 3.71 -3.11 -15.50
C SER A 388 3.95 -4.55 -15.07
N ASP A 389 5.20 -4.91 -14.79
CA ASP A 389 5.66 -6.27 -14.52
C ASP A 389 6.30 -6.37 -13.14
N LEU A 390 6.08 -7.50 -12.46
CA LEU A 390 6.76 -7.89 -11.24
C LEU A 390 7.18 -9.36 -11.37
N ASP A 391 8.49 -9.63 -11.24
CA ASP A 391 9.06 -10.97 -11.05
C ASP A 391 9.79 -10.97 -9.69
N ARG A 392 9.44 -11.91 -8.82
CA ARG A 392 10.08 -12.08 -7.50
C ARG A 392 10.39 -13.54 -7.26
N VAL A 393 11.57 -13.79 -6.71
CA VAL A 393 11.96 -15.07 -6.14
C VAL A 393 12.57 -14.85 -4.77
N SER A 394 12.19 -15.65 -3.79
CA SER A 394 12.83 -15.67 -2.49
C SER A 394 13.06 -17.09 -1.99
N ALA A 395 14.15 -17.26 -1.24
CA ALA A 395 14.49 -18.50 -0.55
C ALA A 395 14.81 -18.16 0.91
N ARG A 396 14.05 -18.76 1.83
CA ARG A 396 14.26 -18.57 3.28
C ARG A 396 14.60 -19.91 3.93
N TYR A 397 15.76 -19.97 4.56
CA TYR A 397 16.13 -21.01 5.50
C TYR A 397 15.79 -20.57 6.92
N GLU A 398 15.18 -21.43 7.70
CA GLU A 398 14.83 -21.16 9.09
C GLU A 398 15.23 -22.37 9.96
N ALA A 399 15.95 -22.09 11.04
CA ALA A 399 16.34 -23.07 12.06
C ALA A 399 15.77 -22.66 13.42
N GLN A 400 15.03 -23.56 14.05
CA GLN A 400 14.37 -23.35 15.32
C GLN A 400 15.12 -24.06 16.44
N ALA A 401 15.08 -23.51 17.67
CA ALA A 401 15.73 -24.05 18.85
C ALA A 401 17.19 -24.49 18.58
N VAL A 402 17.98 -23.56 18.00
CA VAL A 402 19.38 -23.82 17.58
C VAL A 402 20.25 -24.10 18.81
N THR A 403 20.09 -23.29 19.87
CA THR A 403 20.66 -23.52 21.18
C THR A 403 19.66 -23.07 22.25
N SER A 404 19.96 -23.25 23.54
CA SER A 404 19.11 -22.76 24.64
C SER A 404 18.91 -21.24 24.66
N TRP A 405 19.82 -20.47 24.11
CA TRP A 405 19.74 -19.00 24.04
C TRP A 405 19.46 -18.47 22.62
N LEU A 406 19.74 -19.23 21.56
CA LEU A 406 19.43 -18.88 20.17
C LEU A 406 18.19 -19.67 19.73
N ALA A 407 17.04 -19.05 19.92
CA ALA A 407 15.74 -19.67 19.72
C ALA A 407 15.36 -19.83 18.24
N ASN A 408 15.69 -18.85 17.41
CA ASN A 408 15.42 -18.90 15.96
C ASN A 408 16.56 -18.22 15.19
N LEU A 409 16.93 -18.79 14.05
CA LEU A 409 17.84 -18.20 13.08
C LEU A 409 17.22 -18.33 11.69
N SER A 410 17.07 -17.23 10.98
CA SER A 410 16.56 -17.23 9.61
C SER A 410 17.49 -16.45 8.67
N LEU A 411 17.67 -17.00 7.46
CA LEU A 411 18.38 -16.38 6.35
C LEU A 411 17.44 -16.35 5.15
N THR A 412 17.15 -15.14 4.65
CA THR A 412 16.34 -14.94 3.44
C THR A 412 17.22 -14.32 2.36
N ALA A 413 17.28 -14.94 1.19
CA ALA A 413 17.83 -14.34 -0.01
C ALA A 413 16.69 -14.09 -0.99
N HIS A 414 16.60 -12.89 -1.55
CA HIS A 414 15.54 -12.53 -2.47
C HIS A 414 16.08 -11.75 -3.67
N TYR A 415 15.32 -11.85 -4.75
CA TYR A 415 15.56 -11.08 -5.97
C TYR A 415 14.21 -10.61 -6.51
N GLN A 416 14.10 -9.31 -6.78
CA GLN A 416 12.93 -8.70 -7.38
C GLN A 416 13.35 -7.98 -8.65
N ARG A 417 12.51 -8.08 -9.69
CA ARG A 417 12.59 -7.25 -10.89
C ARG A 417 11.24 -6.58 -11.08
N THR A 418 11.24 -5.26 -11.11
CA THR A 418 10.08 -4.46 -11.53
C THR A 418 10.38 -3.84 -12.89
N GLY A 419 9.38 -3.90 -13.78
CA GLY A 419 9.42 -3.24 -15.08
C GLY A 419 8.14 -2.46 -15.30
N ARG A 420 8.22 -1.24 -15.83
CA ARG A 420 7.03 -0.49 -16.24
C ARG A 420 7.30 0.31 -17.51
N LEU A 421 6.30 0.36 -18.37
CA LEU A 421 6.25 1.30 -19.48
C LEU A 421 5.26 2.40 -19.07
N LEU A 422 5.76 3.60 -18.78
CA LEU A 422 4.96 4.78 -18.49
C LEU A 422 4.76 5.56 -19.78
N GLN A 423 3.50 5.76 -20.15
CA GLN A 423 3.12 6.59 -21.29
C GLN A 423 2.46 7.88 -20.80
N ASN A 424 2.93 9.02 -21.28
CA ASN A 424 2.37 10.34 -20.98
C ASN A 424 2.20 11.13 -22.27
N LEU A 425 0.96 11.46 -22.60
CA LEU A 425 0.59 12.30 -23.72
C LEU A 425 0.22 13.71 -23.22
N LEU A 426 1.02 14.69 -23.58
CA LEU A 426 0.81 16.09 -23.23
C LEU A 426 0.42 16.89 -24.50
N PRO A 427 -0.83 17.30 -24.64
CA PRO A 427 -1.25 18.23 -25.70
C PRO A 427 -1.00 19.68 -25.24
N VAL A 428 -0.16 20.42 -25.98
CA VAL A 428 0.09 21.85 -25.73
C VAL A 428 -0.41 22.65 -26.93
N GLN A 429 -1.09 23.75 -26.66
CA GLN A 429 -1.59 24.65 -27.72
C GLN A 429 -1.03 26.05 -27.50
N PHE A 430 -0.62 26.73 -28.57
CA PHE A 430 -0.13 28.09 -28.49
C PHE A 430 -0.44 28.85 -29.80
N PRO A 431 -0.63 30.21 -29.74
CA PRO A 431 -0.87 30.98 -30.90
C PRO A 431 0.33 30.97 -31.87
N ALA A 432 0.06 31.01 -33.15
CA ALA A 432 1.13 31.13 -34.17
C ALA A 432 1.90 32.43 -33.96
N PRO A 433 3.25 32.42 -34.00
CA PRO A 433 4.09 33.58 -33.72
C PRO A 433 4.00 34.70 -34.75
N THR A 434 3.42 34.44 -35.92
CA THR A 434 3.14 35.43 -36.96
C THR A 434 1.79 35.18 -37.64
N PRO A 435 0.96 36.19 -37.84
CA PRO A 435 -0.21 36.02 -38.69
C PRO A 435 0.30 35.70 -40.10
N VAL A 436 0.14 34.44 -40.52
CA VAL A 436 0.24 34.11 -41.94
C VAL A 436 -0.90 34.86 -42.63
N SER A 437 -0.64 35.73 -43.57
CA SER A 437 -1.53 36.75 -44.14
C SER A 437 -2.90 36.26 -44.64
N PHE A 438 -3.14 34.97 -44.66
CA PHE A 438 -4.36 34.31 -45.09
C PHE A 438 -5.15 33.61 -43.97
N PHE A 439 -4.61 33.59 -42.73
CA PHE A 439 -5.27 32.92 -41.60
C PHE A 439 -5.38 33.88 -40.42
N PRO A 440 -6.54 34.46 -40.16
CA PRO A 440 -6.70 35.47 -39.10
C PRO A 440 -6.51 34.88 -37.67
N ILE A 441 -6.64 33.57 -37.50
CA ILE A 441 -6.39 32.89 -36.20
C ILE A 441 -5.78 31.52 -36.49
N SER A 442 -4.53 31.32 -36.15
CA SER A 442 -3.86 30.04 -36.26
C SER A 442 -3.40 29.62 -34.87
N VAL A 443 -3.69 28.38 -34.48
CA VAL A 443 -3.23 27.78 -33.24
C VAL A 443 -2.34 26.60 -33.60
N PHE A 444 -1.13 26.59 -33.09
CA PHE A 444 -0.27 25.38 -33.13
C PHE A 444 -0.66 24.46 -32.02
N ARG A 445 -0.74 23.17 -32.33
CA ARG A 445 -0.90 22.09 -31.37
C ARG A 445 0.32 21.20 -31.42
N LEU A 446 1.01 21.07 -30.28
CA LEU A 446 2.03 20.09 -30.06
C LEU A 446 1.42 18.91 -29.26
N ALA A 447 1.47 17.73 -29.86
CA ALA A 447 1.17 16.50 -29.10
C ALA A 447 2.51 15.84 -28.74
N ILE A 448 2.87 15.88 -27.46
CA ILE A 448 4.13 15.33 -26.94
C ILE A 448 3.82 13.99 -26.27
N LEU A 449 4.13 12.90 -26.98
CA LEU A 449 4.04 11.55 -26.44
C LEU A 449 5.40 11.13 -25.86
N SER A 450 5.42 10.89 -24.57
CA SER A 450 6.61 10.39 -23.87
C SER A 450 6.37 8.96 -23.38
N GLU A 451 7.20 8.04 -23.80
CA GLU A 451 7.20 6.64 -23.39
C GLU A 451 8.49 6.36 -22.63
N THR A 452 8.36 6.01 -21.34
CA THR A 452 9.51 5.71 -20.47
C THR A 452 9.44 4.26 -20.04
N GLU A 453 10.35 3.44 -20.50
CA GLU A 453 10.54 2.09 -20.00
C GLU A 453 11.52 2.15 -18.83
N GLN A 454 11.05 1.81 -17.65
CA GLN A 454 11.82 1.78 -16.41
C GLN A 454 11.99 0.35 -15.95
N ARG A 455 13.20 -0.01 -15.56
CA ARG A 455 13.53 -1.31 -15.01
C ARG A 455 14.33 -1.15 -13.72
N VAL A 456 13.93 -1.88 -12.68
CA VAL A 456 14.67 -1.93 -11.40
C VAL A 456 14.91 -3.39 -11.02
N TRP A 457 16.14 -3.69 -10.64
CA TRP A 457 16.56 -5.00 -10.15
C TRP A 457 17.00 -4.86 -8.70
N THR A 458 16.40 -5.66 -7.82
CA THR A 458 16.61 -5.60 -6.37
C THR A 458 17.04 -6.96 -5.81
N PRO A 459 18.32 -7.35 -5.88
CA PRO A 459 18.85 -8.42 -5.04
C PRO A 459 18.91 -7.97 -3.58
N GLY A 460 18.61 -8.89 -2.65
CA GLY A 460 18.69 -8.61 -1.23
C GLY A 460 18.91 -9.85 -0.38
N VAL A 461 19.41 -9.62 0.83
CA VAL A 461 19.67 -10.66 1.85
C VAL A 461 19.26 -10.11 3.22
N ASP A 462 18.55 -10.92 3.99
CA ASP A 462 18.17 -10.66 5.37
C ASP A 462 18.62 -11.81 6.26
N LEU A 463 19.39 -11.52 7.29
CA LEU A 463 19.76 -12.43 8.38
C LEU A 463 19.07 -11.95 9.64
N GLN A 464 18.35 -12.84 10.33
CA GLN A 464 17.66 -12.52 11.57
C GLN A 464 17.90 -13.62 12.60
N ALA A 465 18.13 -13.21 13.83
CA ALA A 465 18.24 -14.08 14.99
C ALA A 465 17.25 -13.66 16.08
N VAL A 466 16.57 -14.60 16.70
CA VAL A 466 15.80 -14.41 17.93
C VAL A 466 16.57 -15.05 19.07
N ILE A 467 16.94 -14.24 20.03
CA ILE A 467 17.82 -14.60 21.16
C ILE A 467 17.00 -14.43 22.44
N VAL A 468 17.09 -15.42 23.33
CA VAL A 468 16.49 -15.38 24.68
C VAL A 468 17.61 -15.36 25.72
N PRO A 469 18.18 -14.17 26.00
CA PRO A 469 19.33 -14.08 26.92
C PRO A 469 18.94 -14.34 28.38
N ALA A 470 17.66 -14.13 28.72
CA ALA A 470 17.05 -14.43 30.01
C ALA A 470 15.54 -14.70 29.80
N ALA A 471 14.91 -15.35 30.79
CA ALA A 471 13.50 -15.76 30.66
C ALA A 471 12.50 -14.62 30.41
N ASN A 472 12.87 -13.38 30.77
CA ASN A 472 12.03 -12.20 30.60
C ASN A 472 12.45 -11.28 29.42
N HIS A 473 13.37 -11.73 28.54
CA HIS A 473 13.85 -10.98 27.39
C HIS A 473 13.71 -11.79 26.09
N VAL A 474 13.19 -11.18 25.05
CA VAL A 474 13.21 -11.72 23.68
C VAL A 474 13.84 -10.67 22.77
N LEU A 475 15.12 -10.88 22.43
CA LEU A 475 15.89 -10.00 21.58
C LEU A 475 15.83 -10.49 20.12
N THR A 476 15.20 -9.70 19.25
CA THR A 476 15.25 -9.89 17.78
C THR A 476 16.30 -8.98 17.19
N THR A 477 17.31 -9.54 16.53
CA THR A 477 18.40 -8.77 15.91
C THR A 477 18.65 -9.28 14.50
N GLY A 478 19.26 -8.44 13.67
CA GLY A 478 19.54 -8.86 12.30
C GLY A 478 20.37 -7.87 11.50
N LEU A 479 20.71 -8.35 10.30
CA LEU A 479 21.37 -7.60 9.24
C LEU A 479 20.51 -7.68 7.99
N THR A 480 20.25 -6.53 7.37
CA THR A 480 19.53 -6.45 6.09
C THR A 480 20.43 -5.77 5.05
N SER A 481 20.41 -6.26 3.82
CA SER A 481 21.09 -5.58 2.72
C SER A 481 20.31 -5.78 1.44
N TYR A 482 20.08 -4.68 0.70
CA TYR A 482 19.53 -4.73 -0.65
C TYR A 482 20.22 -3.69 -1.55
N ARG A 483 20.10 -3.89 -2.86
CA ARG A 483 20.59 -2.95 -3.86
C ARG A 483 19.58 -2.80 -4.98
N ASP A 484 19.01 -1.61 -5.13
CA ASP A 484 18.22 -1.24 -6.29
C ASP A 484 19.14 -0.74 -7.40
N ARG A 485 19.16 -1.42 -8.53
CA ARG A 485 19.80 -0.92 -9.76
C ARG A 485 18.73 -0.49 -10.73
N SER A 486 18.74 0.76 -11.16
CA SER A 486 17.77 1.37 -12.07
C SER A 486 18.38 1.68 -13.42
N SER A 487 17.65 1.37 -14.48
CA SER A 487 17.95 1.81 -15.85
C SER A 487 16.65 2.21 -16.54
N ASP A 488 16.66 3.37 -17.20
CA ASP A 488 15.53 3.94 -17.92
C ASP A 488 15.87 4.13 -19.40
N THR A 489 14.91 3.83 -20.27
CA THR A 489 14.94 4.28 -21.67
C THR A 489 13.71 5.12 -21.94
N ARG A 490 13.90 6.27 -22.58
CA ARG A 490 12.79 7.17 -22.90
C ARG A 490 12.77 7.53 -24.39
N THR A 491 11.60 7.45 -24.98
CA THR A 491 11.32 7.97 -26.32
C THR A 491 10.30 9.08 -26.19
N THR A 492 10.60 10.25 -26.78
CA THR A 492 9.65 11.37 -26.85
C THR A 492 9.37 11.67 -28.31
N THR A 493 8.10 11.53 -28.69
CA THR A 493 7.60 11.83 -30.04
C THR A 493 6.78 13.11 -29.99
N THR A 494 7.22 14.14 -30.72
CA THR A 494 6.50 15.42 -30.81
C THR A 494 5.89 15.56 -32.20
N THR A 495 4.56 15.62 -32.22
CA THR A 495 3.79 15.89 -33.44
C THR A 495 3.31 17.34 -33.45
N THR A 496 3.67 18.11 -34.46
CA THR A 496 3.20 19.49 -34.63
C THR A 496 2.08 19.52 -35.63
N SER A 497 0.97 20.14 -35.25
CA SER A 497 -0.17 20.35 -36.13
C SER A 497 -0.68 21.80 -36.02
N MET A 498 -1.36 22.24 -37.03
CA MET A 498 -2.00 23.57 -37.06
C MET A 498 -3.51 23.40 -37.12
N ILE A 499 -4.19 24.15 -36.26
CA ILE A 499 -5.63 24.29 -36.25
C ILE A 499 -5.88 25.74 -36.71
N GLY A 500 -6.60 25.95 -37.82
CA GLY A 500 -6.81 27.27 -38.37
C GLY A 500 -8.22 27.49 -38.88
N GLN A 501 -8.62 28.77 -38.91
CA GLN A 501 -9.77 29.24 -39.66
C GLN A 501 -9.29 30.01 -40.89
N VAL A 502 -9.79 29.66 -42.03
CA VAL A 502 -9.50 30.39 -43.31
C VAL A 502 -10.63 31.38 -43.57
N ALA A 503 -10.29 32.65 -43.69
CA ALA A 503 -11.21 33.64 -44.23
C ALA A 503 -11.15 33.58 -45.77
N LEU A 504 -12.13 33.01 -46.41
CA LEU A 504 -12.25 33.02 -47.88
C LEU A 504 -13.39 33.93 -48.30
N GLY A 505 -13.04 35.03 -48.96
CA GLY A 505 -13.95 35.80 -49.76
C GLY A 505 -14.13 37.29 -49.44
N PRO A 506 -14.61 38.12 -50.36
CA PRO A 506 -14.72 39.59 -50.23
C PRO A 506 -15.89 40.09 -49.37
N ARG A 507 -16.64 39.19 -48.67
CA ARG A 507 -17.82 39.54 -47.85
C ARG A 507 -17.70 39.14 -46.35
N GLY A 508 -16.48 39.00 -45.85
CA GLY A 508 -16.26 38.64 -44.44
C GLY A 508 -15.89 37.18 -44.21
N PRO A 509 -15.39 36.86 -43.04
CA PRO A 509 -14.89 35.52 -42.72
C PRO A 509 -16.04 34.51 -42.69
N SER A 510 -16.08 33.65 -43.70
CA SER A 510 -16.73 32.36 -43.51
C SER A 510 -15.73 31.43 -42.84
N PRO A 511 -15.99 30.93 -41.63
CA PRO A 511 -15.07 30.03 -41.00
C PRO A 511 -15.02 28.70 -41.76
N VAL A 512 -13.96 28.48 -42.54
CA VAL A 512 -13.66 27.12 -42.98
C VAL A 512 -12.90 26.43 -41.84
N VAL A 513 -13.61 25.64 -41.07
CA VAL A 513 -13.03 24.80 -40.04
C VAL A 513 -12.38 23.59 -40.72
N PHE A 514 -11.08 23.44 -40.61
CA PHE A 514 -10.46 22.15 -40.97
C PHE A 514 -11.03 21.07 -40.05
N ALA A 515 -11.66 20.04 -40.61
CA ALA A 515 -12.27 18.94 -39.85
C ALA A 515 -11.23 18.09 -39.07
N ALA A 516 -9.93 18.27 -39.36
CA ALA A 516 -8.81 17.64 -38.66
C ALA A 516 -7.60 18.60 -38.59
N PRO A 517 -6.77 18.55 -37.54
CA PRO A 517 -5.54 19.30 -37.47
C PRO A 517 -4.63 18.99 -38.68
N LEU A 518 -4.11 20.03 -39.36
CA LEU A 518 -3.12 19.85 -40.39
C LEU A 518 -1.74 19.57 -39.80
N GLN A 519 -1.20 18.38 -40.00
CA GLN A 519 0.13 18.00 -39.53
C GLN A 519 1.20 18.79 -40.31
N LEU A 520 2.11 19.42 -39.53
CA LEU A 520 3.19 20.26 -40.10
C LEU A 520 4.51 19.49 -40.15
N GLY A 521 4.62 18.54 -41.09
CA GLY A 521 5.81 17.71 -41.25
C GLY A 521 5.78 16.39 -40.46
N PRO A 522 6.84 15.56 -40.57
CA PRO A 522 6.93 14.31 -39.85
C PRO A 522 7.12 14.58 -38.35
N PRO A 523 6.68 13.63 -37.46
CA PRO A 523 6.95 13.75 -36.05
C PRO A 523 8.45 13.77 -35.73
N SER A 524 8.82 14.61 -34.77
CA SER A 524 10.19 14.66 -34.24
C SER A 524 10.33 13.61 -33.14
N VAL A 525 11.36 12.78 -33.22
CA VAL A 525 11.64 11.74 -32.21
C VAL A 525 12.96 12.04 -31.50
N ALA A 526 12.95 12.01 -30.19
CA ALA A 526 14.10 12.20 -29.32
C ALA A 526 14.20 11.11 -28.26
N HIS A 527 15.43 10.83 -27.82
CA HIS A 527 15.69 9.83 -26.76
C HIS A 527 16.38 10.51 -25.56
N PRO A 528 15.68 11.39 -24.80
CA PRO A 528 16.28 12.08 -23.67
C PRO A 528 16.46 11.18 -22.48
N VAL A 529 17.64 11.21 -21.84
CA VAL A 529 17.86 10.57 -20.54
C VAL A 529 17.52 11.59 -19.44
N ARG A 530 16.61 11.22 -18.54
CA ARG A 530 16.15 12.08 -17.44
C ARG A 530 16.70 11.69 -16.08
N VAL A 531 16.95 10.41 -15.89
CA VAL A 531 17.63 9.86 -14.71
C VAL A 531 18.74 8.96 -15.25
N PRO A 532 19.99 9.11 -14.84
CA PRO A 532 21.08 8.27 -15.31
C PRO A 532 20.96 6.86 -14.74
N ASP A 533 21.70 5.91 -15.32
CA ASP A 533 21.87 4.61 -14.71
C ASP A 533 22.46 4.79 -13.31
N ALA A 534 21.75 4.27 -12.32
CA ALA A 534 22.10 4.48 -10.93
C ALA A 534 21.70 3.30 -10.05
N SER A 535 22.33 3.21 -8.90
CA SER A 535 21.93 2.24 -7.88
C SER A 535 21.86 2.87 -6.50
N LEU A 536 20.91 2.40 -5.70
CA LEU A 536 20.80 2.65 -4.27
C LEU A 536 21.09 1.36 -3.54
N ARG A 537 22.08 1.34 -2.68
CA ARG A 537 22.41 0.23 -1.79
C ARG A 537 22.14 0.64 -0.34
N ASP A 538 21.44 -0.21 0.39
CA ASP A 538 21.30 -0.11 1.83
C ASP A 538 21.94 -1.33 2.51
N VAL A 539 22.66 -1.08 3.60
CA VAL A 539 23.14 -2.09 4.54
C VAL A 539 22.72 -1.63 5.93
N ALA A 540 22.02 -2.46 6.66
CA ALA A 540 21.54 -2.06 7.97
C ALA A 540 21.68 -3.15 9.01
N VAL A 541 21.90 -2.75 10.26
CA VAL A 541 21.84 -3.60 11.44
C VAL A 541 20.75 -3.09 12.38
N PHE A 542 20.01 -4.02 12.99
CA PHE A 542 18.94 -3.68 13.92
C PHE A 542 18.91 -4.64 15.12
N ALA A 543 18.35 -4.14 16.22
CA ALA A 543 18.04 -4.92 17.41
C ALA A 543 16.75 -4.38 18.04
N GLN A 544 15.86 -5.26 18.46
CA GLN A 544 14.65 -4.94 19.22
C GLN A 544 14.52 -5.93 20.37
N ASP A 545 14.38 -5.44 21.59
CA ASP A 545 14.17 -6.23 22.80
C ASP A 545 12.73 -6.07 23.30
N GLU A 546 12.10 -7.19 23.56
CA GLU A 546 10.82 -7.30 24.25
C GLU A 546 11.13 -7.75 25.68
N TRP A 547 11.10 -6.81 26.62
CA TRP A 547 11.41 -7.03 28.03
C TRP A 547 10.15 -7.09 28.87
N ALA A 548 9.84 -8.27 29.44
CA ALA A 548 8.80 -8.44 30.44
C ALA A 548 9.30 -7.92 31.80
N LEU A 549 8.97 -6.66 32.13
CA LEU A 549 9.39 -6.02 33.39
C LEU A 549 8.78 -6.71 34.62
N ARG A 550 7.54 -7.12 34.50
CA ARG A 550 6.76 -7.91 35.47
C ARG A 550 5.55 -8.53 34.75
N PRO A 551 4.89 -9.53 35.34
CA PRO A 551 3.65 -10.07 34.74
C PRO A 551 2.66 -8.97 34.37
N GLY A 552 2.28 -8.93 33.10
CA GLY A 552 1.34 -7.92 32.55
C GLY A 552 1.92 -6.52 32.31
N LEU A 553 3.24 -6.33 32.36
CA LEU A 553 3.88 -5.06 31.97
C LEU A 553 5.13 -5.36 31.14
N SER A 554 5.14 -4.93 29.88
CA SER A 554 6.24 -5.15 28.94
C SER A 554 6.76 -3.84 28.37
N LEU A 555 8.08 -3.76 28.20
CA LEU A 555 8.79 -2.71 27.51
C LEU A 555 9.30 -3.29 26.18
N VAL A 556 9.07 -2.59 25.09
CA VAL A 556 9.64 -2.90 23.77
C VAL A 556 10.56 -1.75 23.38
N ALA A 557 11.82 -2.03 23.10
CA ALA A 557 12.79 -1.01 22.69
C ALA A 557 13.60 -1.50 21.49
N GLY A 558 13.73 -0.67 20.47
CA GLY A 558 14.44 -1.00 19.25
C GLY A 558 15.38 0.08 18.77
N LEU A 559 16.45 -0.33 18.08
CA LEU A 559 17.44 0.52 17.46
C LEU A 559 17.86 -0.06 16.11
N ARG A 560 18.07 0.83 15.12
CA ARG A 560 18.55 0.47 13.78
C ARG A 560 19.51 1.52 13.23
N GLY A 561 20.61 1.06 12.65
CA GLY A 561 21.53 1.88 11.88
C GLY A 561 21.53 1.48 10.41
N ASP A 562 21.30 2.43 9.51
CA ASP A 562 21.28 2.24 8.05
C ASP A 562 22.43 2.99 7.39
N PHE A 563 23.07 2.36 6.41
CA PHE A 563 24.21 2.87 5.65
C PHE A 563 23.85 2.87 4.15
N TYR A 564 23.42 4.03 3.66
CA TYR A 564 22.96 4.21 2.28
C TYR A 564 24.07 4.72 1.38
N HIS A 565 24.13 4.14 0.18
CA HIS A 565 25.01 4.57 -0.89
C HIS A 565 24.21 4.69 -2.19
N VAL A 566 24.13 5.89 -2.73
CA VAL A 566 23.63 6.14 -4.08
C VAL A 566 24.83 6.28 -5.01
N THR A 567 24.93 5.40 -6.00
CA THR A 567 26.00 5.41 -7.00
C THR A 567 25.39 5.69 -8.37
N THR A 568 25.88 6.72 -9.07
CA THR A 568 25.53 7.05 -10.45
C THR A 568 26.61 6.54 -11.40
N GLU A 569 26.20 6.19 -12.63
CA GLU A 569 27.11 5.79 -13.72
C GLU A 569 27.12 6.88 -14.80
N ALA A 570 28.23 7.04 -15.52
CA ALA A 570 28.26 7.90 -16.70
C ALA A 570 27.26 7.37 -17.73
N THR A 571 26.23 8.16 -18.04
CA THR A 571 25.14 7.74 -18.92
C THR A 571 25.06 8.67 -20.12
N ALA A 572 25.22 8.11 -21.32
CA ALA A 572 25.16 8.88 -22.54
C ALA A 572 23.80 9.54 -22.72
N GLY A 573 23.78 10.85 -23.01
CA GLY A 573 22.55 11.63 -23.18
C GLY A 573 21.94 12.16 -21.87
N TYR A 574 22.52 11.90 -20.71
CA TYR A 574 22.17 12.59 -19.47
C TYR A 574 22.91 13.94 -19.39
N ASP A 575 22.18 15.02 -19.70
CA ASP A 575 22.74 16.37 -19.83
C ASP A 575 22.13 17.33 -18.80
N VAL A 576 22.81 17.48 -17.70
CA VAL A 576 22.47 18.45 -16.63
C VAL A 576 22.84 19.86 -17.04
N THR A 577 23.92 20.01 -17.81
CA THR A 577 24.48 21.32 -18.19
C THR A 577 23.49 22.14 -18.99
N SER A 578 22.81 21.53 -19.96
CA SER A 578 21.79 22.22 -20.77
C SER A 578 20.58 22.63 -19.94
N VAL A 579 20.21 21.84 -18.93
CA VAL A 579 19.05 22.11 -18.05
C VAL A 579 19.29 23.35 -17.18
N VAL A 580 20.51 23.55 -16.68
CA VAL A 580 20.85 24.68 -15.78
C VAL A 580 21.45 25.86 -16.52
N ALA A 581 21.62 25.77 -17.86
CA ALA A 581 22.24 26.83 -18.66
C ALA A 581 21.45 28.15 -18.55
N GLY A 582 22.18 29.24 -18.23
CA GLY A 582 21.58 30.56 -18.10
C GLY A 582 20.67 30.77 -16.90
N ALA A 583 20.67 29.86 -15.93
CA ALA A 583 19.86 29.97 -14.70
C ALA A 583 20.18 31.24 -13.91
N ARG A 584 19.17 31.98 -13.48
CA ARG A 584 19.26 33.17 -12.66
C ARG A 584 18.29 33.06 -11.46
N PRO A 585 18.78 33.04 -10.20
CA PRO A 585 20.21 32.93 -9.82
C PRO A 585 20.84 31.63 -10.33
N ALA A 586 22.19 31.62 -10.39
CA ALA A 586 22.94 30.42 -10.79
C ALA A 586 22.72 29.28 -9.79
N ILE A 587 22.56 28.06 -10.31
CA ILE A 587 22.44 26.86 -9.47
C ILE A 587 23.79 26.56 -8.80
N ASP A 588 23.77 26.20 -7.52
CA ASP A 588 24.99 25.74 -6.81
C ASP A 588 25.53 24.45 -7.45
N PRO A 589 26.72 24.49 -8.09
CA PRO A 589 27.29 23.32 -8.77
C PRO A 589 27.43 22.09 -7.86
N SER A 590 27.61 22.32 -6.56
CA SER A 590 27.78 21.23 -5.57
C SER A 590 26.46 20.44 -5.31
N THR A 591 25.31 20.92 -5.79
CA THR A 591 24.03 20.18 -5.75
C THR A 591 23.87 19.26 -6.95
N LEU A 592 24.65 19.46 -8.01
CA LEU A 592 24.54 18.70 -9.25
C LEU A 592 25.34 17.39 -9.16
N PRO A 593 24.87 16.29 -9.80
CA PRO A 593 25.62 15.04 -9.86
C PRO A 593 26.88 15.18 -10.75
N ASP A 594 27.91 14.41 -10.41
CA ASP A 594 29.10 14.31 -11.27
C ASP A 594 28.69 13.55 -12.57
N PRO A 595 28.92 14.13 -13.77
CA PRO A 595 28.61 13.51 -15.04
C PRO A 595 29.37 12.21 -15.32
N ASN A 596 30.56 12.03 -14.69
CA ASN A 596 31.37 10.84 -14.82
C ASN A 596 30.98 9.71 -13.85
N GLY A 597 29.98 9.96 -13.01
CA GLY A 597 29.54 9.07 -11.96
C GLY A 597 30.21 9.35 -10.62
N ALA A 598 29.42 9.18 -9.55
CA ALA A 598 29.84 9.40 -8.17
C ALA A 598 29.09 8.52 -7.20
N THR A 599 29.59 8.43 -5.97
CA THR A 599 28.89 7.78 -4.85
C THR A 599 28.57 8.79 -3.76
N TYR A 600 27.29 8.84 -3.39
CA TYR A 600 26.75 9.72 -2.34
C TYR A 600 26.33 8.86 -1.15
N ALA A 601 27.06 8.99 -0.02
CA ALA A 601 26.81 8.24 1.20
C ALA A 601 25.91 9.00 2.17
N ARG A 602 25.01 8.31 2.84
CA ARG A 602 24.16 8.80 3.92
C ARG A 602 24.01 7.71 4.97
N ASN A 603 23.95 8.12 6.23
CA ASN A 603 23.69 7.22 7.36
C ASN A 603 22.48 7.70 8.11
N ALA A 604 21.71 6.77 8.67
CA ALA A 604 20.59 7.08 9.53
C ALA A 604 20.63 6.21 10.79
N LEU A 605 20.18 6.81 11.90
CA LEU A 605 19.95 6.10 13.16
C LEU A 605 18.50 6.32 13.54
N THR A 606 17.75 5.22 13.69
CA THR A 606 16.36 5.20 14.11
C THR A 606 16.20 4.34 15.36
N GLY A 607 15.19 4.64 16.16
CA GLY A 607 14.89 3.87 17.35
C GLY A 607 13.50 4.18 17.86
N ASP A 608 12.97 3.28 18.66
CA ASP A 608 11.71 3.45 19.34
C ASP A 608 11.71 2.76 20.70
N ILE A 609 10.82 3.24 21.56
CA ILE A 609 10.57 2.67 22.87
C ILE A 609 9.07 2.72 23.15
N GLY A 610 8.52 1.62 23.61
CA GLY A 610 7.09 1.52 23.92
C GLY A 610 6.87 0.68 25.18
N LEU A 611 5.87 1.09 25.96
CA LEU A 611 5.42 0.41 27.16
C LEU A 611 3.98 -0.06 26.97
N VAL A 612 3.67 -1.29 27.29
CA VAL A 612 2.32 -1.84 27.26
C VAL A 612 2.01 -2.54 28.58
N ALA A 613 0.84 -2.22 29.15
CA ALA A 613 0.33 -2.85 30.36
C ALA A 613 -0.84 -3.78 30.03
N ASN A 614 -0.69 -5.08 30.30
CA ASN A 614 -1.66 -6.13 30.00
C ASN A 614 -1.96 -7.02 31.21
N ALA A 615 -2.06 -6.44 32.39
CA ALA A 615 -2.23 -7.18 33.63
C ALA A 615 -3.56 -7.96 33.72
N THR A 616 -4.63 -7.47 33.10
CA THR A 616 -5.96 -8.11 33.13
C THR A 616 -6.31 -8.84 31.84
N ARG A 617 -5.51 -8.74 30.77
CA ARG A 617 -5.81 -9.21 29.41
C ARG A 617 -7.13 -8.66 28.83
N ARG A 618 -7.83 -7.79 29.56
CA ARG A 618 -9.09 -7.15 29.13
C ARG A 618 -8.87 -5.77 28.54
N VAL A 619 -7.93 -5.03 29.11
CA VAL A 619 -7.57 -3.69 28.65
C VAL A 619 -6.06 -3.56 28.70
N SER A 620 -5.46 -3.18 27.59
CA SER A 620 -4.01 -3.02 27.41
C SER A 620 -3.69 -1.59 26.99
N PRO A 621 -3.54 -0.64 27.92
CA PRO A 621 -3.04 0.68 27.62
C PRO A 621 -1.56 0.59 27.20
N PHE A 622 -1.18 1.48 26.30
CA PHE A 622 0.20 1.60 25.84
C PHE A 622 0.59 3.03 25.51
N VAL A 623 1.88 3.26 25.49
CA VAL A 623 2.51 4.48 24.98
C VAL A 623 3.76 4.11 24.20
N ARG A 624 4.05 4.80 23.12
CA ARG A 624 5.24 4.61 22.28
C ARG A 624 5.79 5.96 21.81
N ILE A 625 7.10 6.07 21.79
CA ILE A 625 7.84 7.19 21.19
C ILE A 625 8.86 6.59 20.23
N GLY A 626 8.97 7.17 19.04
CA GLY A 626 9.92 6.65 18.04
C GLY A 626 10.43 7.74 17.11
N ARG A 627 11.55 7.44 16.46
CA ARG A 627 12.13 8.22 15.38
C ARG A 627 12.08 7.42 14.09
N SER A 628 11.50 8.02 13.06
CA SER A 628 11.42 7.48 11.70
C SER A 628 12.24 8.32 10.73
N TYR A 629 12.54 7.76 9.55
CA TYR A 629 13.23 8.49 8.52
C TYR A 629 12.91 7.94 7.12
N ARG A 630 13.15 8.75 6.07
CA ARG A 630 13.07 8.39 4.67
C ARG A 630 14.26 8.96 3.89
N HIS A 631 14.95 8.11 3.16
CA HIS A 631 15.99 8.55 2.23
C HIS A 631 15.35 9.10 0.94
N PRO A 632 15.84 10.21 0.34
CA PRO A 632 15.39 10.65 -0.98
C PRO A 632 15.64 9.57 -2.03
N ASN A 633 14.68 9.36 -2.93
CA ASN A 633 14.82 8.37 -3.99
C ASN A 633 15.68 8.87 -5.17
N LEU A 634 15.96 7.99 -6.14
CA LEU A 634 16.80 8.33 -7.29
C LEU A 634 16.18 9.41 -8.18
N GLU A 635 14.85 9.49 -8.24
CA GLU A 635 14.15 10.51 -9.02
C GLU A 635 14.27 11.90 -8.38
N GLU A 636 14.06 11.99 -7.06
CA GLU A 636 14.23 13.23 -6.31
C GLU A 636 15.68 13.78 -6.39
N MET A 637 16.68 12.89 -6.41
CA MET A 637 18.08 13.29 -6.43
C MET A 637 18.62 13.60 -7.83
N LEU A 638 18.17 12.87 -8.87
CA LEU A 638 18.89 12.79 -10.14
C LEU A 638 18.07 13.24 -11.35
N TYR A 639 16.76 13.49 -11.24
CA TYR A 639 15.97 13.90 -12.40
C TYR A 639 16.47 15.21 -13.00
N ALA A 640 16.74 15.20 -14.32
CA ALA A 640 17.16 16.35 -15.09
C ALA A 640 16.31 16.51 -16.36
N GLY A 641 15.60 17.62 -16.49
CA GLY A 641 14.88 17.93 -17.75
C GLY A 641 13.54 18.58 -17.59
N PRO A 642 12.73 18.63 -18.65
CA PRO A 642 11.42 19.29 -18.66
C PRO A 642 10.47 18.69 -17.63
N ALA A 643 9.78 19.58 -16.96
CA ALA A 643 8.65 19.33 -16.08
C ALA A 643 7.40 19.97 -16.69
N THR A 644 6.26 19.84 -16.00
CA THR A 644 5.00 20.41 -16.44
C THR A 644 5.06 21.94 -16.54
N ALA A 645 5.85 22.59 -15.67
CA ALA A 645 6.10 24.04 -15.70
C ALA A 645 7.62 24.30 -15.67
N GLY A 646 8.23 24.44 -16.86
CA GLY A 646 9.68 24.68 -16.97
C GLY A 646 10.51 23.39 -16.92
N SER A 647 11.57 23.39 -16.10
CA SER A 647 12.50 22.26 -16.00
C SER A 647 12.83 21.97 -14.54
N ILE A 648 13.24 20.72 -14.27
CA ILE A 648 13.80 20.31 -12.96
C ILE A 648 15.27 20.01 -13.13
N ALA A 649 16.10 20.59 -12.27
CA ALA A 649 17.52 20.25 -12.11
C ALA A 649 17.69 19.23 -10.98
N PRO A 650 18.66 18.32 -11.07
CA PRO A 650 18.97 17.37 -10.01
C PRO A 650 19.48 18.04 -8.74
N ASN A 651 19.33 17.38 -7.58
CA ASN A 651 19.88 17.84 -6.31
C ASN A 651 20.37 16.66 -5.46
N VAL A 652 21.65 16.36 -5.51
CA VAL A 652 22.25 15.28 -4.73
C VAL A 652 22.40 15.62 -3.23
N LYS A 653 22.12 16.87 -2.82
CA LYS A 653 22.20 17.33 -1.43
C LYS A 653 20.87 17.32 -0.68
N VAL A 654 19.77 16.90 -1.31
CA VAL A 654 18.48 16.76 -0.61
C VAL A 654 18.67 15.94 0.67
N ALA A 655 18.27 16.52 1.80
CA ALA A 655 18.38 15.85 3.09
C ALA A 655 17.27 14.80 3.27
N PRO A 656 17.52 13.72 4.02
CA PRO A 656 16.46 12.77 4.40
C PRO A 656 15.34 13.44 5.18
N GLU A 657 14.11 12.98 4.94
CA GLU A 657 12.97 13.33 5.79
C GLU A 657 13.05 12.55 7.10
N THR A 658 12.73 13.19 8.21
CA THR A 658 12.73 12.57 9.54
C THR A 658 11.42 12.81 10.27
N GLY A 659 11.01 11.85 11.08
CA GLY A 659 9.80 11.94 11.93
C GLY A 659 10.13 11.67 13.39
N SER A 660 9.52 12.44 14.29
CA SER A 660 9.39 12.12 15.71
C SER A 660 7.93 11.75 15.96
N ASN A 661 7.71 10.51 16.38
CA ASN A 661 6.38 9.90 16.46
C ASN A 661 6.03 9.64 17.93
N PHE A 662 4.82 10.02 18.32
CA PHE A 662 4.22 9.71 19.61
C PHE A 662 2.88 9.06 19.38
N ASP A 663 2.71 7.84 19.90
CA ASP A 663 1.46 7.09 19.88
C ASP A 663 1.08 6.68 21.31
N ALA A 664 -0.18 6.83 21.67
CA ALA A 664 -0.74 6.35 22.93
C ALA A 664 -2.13 5.79 22.68
N GLY A 665 -2.50 4.76 23.42
CA GLY A 665 -3.81 4.16 23.22
C GLY A 665 -4.13 3.08 24.24
N ALA A 666 -5.30 2.50 24.09
CA ALA A 666 -5.72 1.33 24.83
C ALA A 666 -6.45 0.35 23.92
N LYS A 667 -6.04 -0.89 23.98
CA LYS A 667 -6.73 -2.02 23.34
C LYS A 667 -7.61 -2.70 24.39
N PHE A 668 -8.77 -3.17 23.99
CA PHE A 668 -9.67 -3.87 24.88
C PHE A 668 -10.21 -5.15 24.25
N ASN A 669 -10.31 -6.18 25.07
CA ASN A 669 -10.95 -7.46 24.72
C ASN A 669 -11.88 -7.83 25.86
N LEU A 670 -13.10 -7.31 25.79
CA LEU A 670 -14.17 -7.55 26.76
C LEU A 670 -15.06 -8.68 26.26
N PRO A 671 -15.88 -9.31 27.09
CA PRO A 671 -16.67 -10.49 26.72
C PRO A 671 -17.61 -10.33 25.51
N ARG A 672 -17.96 -9.11 25.13
CA ARG A 672 -18.87 -8.83 24.01
C ARG A 672 -18.35 -7.77 23.06
N VAL A 673 -17.25 -7.10 23.38
CA VAL A 673 -16.72 -5.98 22.60
C VAL A 673 -15.21 -6.05 22.61
N SER A 674 -14.60 -6.12 21.43
CA SER A 674 -13.16 -5.98 21.23
C SER A 674 -12.84 -4.75 20.39
N GLY A 675 -11.64 -4.19 20.54
CA GLY A 675 -11.23 -3.03 19.75
C GLY A 675 -10.14 -2.20 20.42
N GLY A 676 -10.07 -0.92 20.03
CA GLY A 676 -9.09 0.00 20.60
C GLY A 676 -9.40 1.46 20.30
N ALA A 677 -8.75 2.34 21.06
CA ALA A 677 -8.76 3.78 20.84
C ALA A 677 -7.32 4.29 20.92
N TYR A 678 -6.93 5.14 19.98
CA TYR A 678 -5.54 5.55 19.76
C TYR A 678 -5.46 7.04 19.50
N LEU A 679 -4.43 7.66 20.08
CA LEU A 679 -4.03 9.04 19.83
C LEU A 679 -2.63 9.01 19.22
N PHE A 680 -2.40 9.82 18.19
CA PHE A 680 -1.06 10.00 17.63
C PHE A 680 -0.74 11.47 17.41
N VAL A 681 0.55 11.81 17.55
CA VAL A 681 1.11 13.13 17.20
C VAL A 681 2.48 12.90 16.60
N ASN A 682 2.64 13.24 15.33
CA ASN A 682 3.86 13.06 14.57
C ASN A 682 4.39 14.43 14.12
N GLN A 683 5.66 14.72 14.39
CA GLN A 683 6.36 15.89 13.89
C GLN A 683 7.37 15.43 12.83
N TYR A 684 7.12 15.80 11.59
CA TYR A 684 7.99 15.52 10.47
C TYR A 684 8.82 16.73 10.10
N LYS A 685 10.08 16.52 9.72
CA LYS A 685 11.00 17.56 9.29
C LYS A 685 11.57 17.26 7.91
N ASN A 686 11.95 18.32 7.22
CA ASN A 686 12.62 18.23 5.92
C ASN A 686 11.77 17.56 4.83
N PHE A 687 10.45 17.77 4.80
CA PHE A 687 9.64 17.26 3.70
C PHE A 687 10.18 17.73 2.37
N VAL A 688 10.29 16.82 1.40
CA VAL A 688 10.83 17.08 0.07
C VAL A 688 9.69 17.46 -0.88
N ALA A 689 9.84 18.59 -1.57
CA ALA A 689 9.14 18.90 -2.81
C ALA A 689 10.09 18.76 -3.98
N GLN A 690 9.67 18.10 -5.05
CA GLN A 690 10.50 17.89 -6.26
C GLN A 690 10.56 19.13 -7.14
N ASP A 691 9.60 20.02 -7.04
CA ASP A 691 9.29 21.12 -7.94
C ASP A 691 9.45 22.52 -7.32
N LEU A 692 10.30 22.67 -6.26
CA LEU A 692 10.56 23.99 -5.69
C LEU A 692 11.32 24.85 -6.71
N VAL A 693 10.71 25.93 -7.18
CA VAL A 693 11.33 26.90 -8.09
C VAL A 693 12.50 27.60 -7.41
N VAL A 694 13.71 27.40 -7.92
CA VAL A 694 14.98 27.93 -7.37
C VAL A 694 15.59 29.00 -8.27
N ALA A 695 15.29 28.98 -9.58
CA ALA A 695 15.83 29.90 -10.57
C ALA A 695 14.88 30.05 -11.75
N THR A 696 15.22 30.91 -12.71
CA THR A 696 14.59 31.01 -14.03
C THR A 696 15.65 30.85 -15.12
N THR A 697 15.28 30.27 -16.26
CA THR A 697 16.12 30.14 -17.46
C THR A 697 15.38 30.76 -18.65
N ALA A 698 16.00 30.77 -19.81
CA ALA A 698 15.32 31.17 -21.06
C ALA A 698 14.14 30.24 -21.41
N ALA A 699 14.15 29.01 -20.93
CA ALA A 699 13.07 28.02 -21.13
C ALA A 699 11.97 28.11 -20.06
N GLY A 700 12.05 29.05 -19.11
CA GLY A 700 11.07 29.24 -18.03
C GLY A 700 11.60 28.90 -16.64
N PRO A 701 10.69 28.63 -15.68
CA PRO A 701 11.08 28.29 -14.30
C PRO A 701 11.98 27.06 -14.23
N LEU A 702 12.98 27.10 -13.34
CA LEU A 702 13.85 25.99 -13.03
C LEU A 702 13.66 25.60 -11.57
N ALA A 703 13.18 24.37 -11.36
CA ALA A 703 12.95 23.80 -10.05
C ALA A 703 14.07 22.85 -9.64
N GLN A 704 14.19 22.57 -8.36
CA GLN A 704 15.00 21.49 -7.78
C GLN A 704 14.24 20.79 -6.68
N ALA A 705 14.45 19.48 -6.52
CA ALA A 705 14.01 18.79 -5.33
C ALA A 705 14.68 19.40 -4.08
N THR A 706 13.88 19.82 -3.12
CA THR A 706 14.35 20.59 -1.96
C THR A 706 13.49 20.27 -0.72
N ASN A 707 14.12 20.33 0.44
CA ASN A 707 13.42 20.21 1.70
C ASN A 707 12.64 21.53 1.96
N TYR A 708 11.32 21.51 1.82
CA TYR A 708 10.49 22.72 1.80
C TYR A 708 9.67 22.95 3.08
N ALA A 709 9.38 21.92 3.88
CA ALA A 709 8.50 22.06 5.01
C ALA A 709 8.78 21.11 6.19
N ASP A 710 8.44 21.59 7.37
CA ASP A 710 8.24 20.79 8.58
C ASP A 710 6.73 20.69 8.84
N VAL A 711 6.24 19.48 9.10
CA VAL A 711 4.80 19.18 9.15
C VAL A 711 4.45 18.46 10.45
N ARG A 712 3.38 18.90 11.14
CA ARG A 712 2.80 18.17 12.26
C ARG A 712 1.49 17.54 11.83
N ILE A 713 1.36 16.22 12.04
CA ILE A 713 0.14 15.46 11.79
C ILE A 713 -0.26 14.76 13.10
N GLY A 714 -1.50 14.95 13.54
CA GLY A 714 -2.03 14.30 14.73
C GLY A 714 -3.48 13.92 14.55
N GLY A 715 -3.96 12.97 15.37
CA GLY A 715 -5.32 12.50 15.24
C GLY A 715 -5.73 11.49 16.29
N LEU A 716 -6.97 11.04 16.12
CA LEU A 716 -7.63 10.01 16.93
C LEU A 716 -8.13 8.91 16.01
N GLU A 717 -7.91 7.68 16.40
CA GLU A 717 -8.39 6.48 15.71
C GLU A 717 -9.11 5.59 16.72
N ALA A 718 -10.20 4.97 16.31
CA ALA A 718 -10.93 4.03 17.17
C ALA A 718 -11.58 2.94 16.33
N SER A 719 -11.60 1.73 16.85
CA SER A 719 -12.33 0.59 16.28
C SER A 719 -13.00 -0.23 17.38
N ALA A 720 -14.14 -0.79 17.06
CA ALA A 720 -14.86 -1.70 17.94
C ALA A 720 -15.65 -2.74 17.15
N ASP A 721 -15.51 -3.99 17.54
CA ASP A 721 -16.28 -5.14 17.06
C ASP A 721 -17.11 -5.70 18.21
N SER A 722 -18.39 -6.02 17.97
CA SER A 722 -19.28 -6.63 18.96
C SER A 722 -20.07 -7.77 18.35
N ALA A 723 -20.18 -8.88 19.07
CA ALA A 723 -20.99 -10.03 18.67
C ALA A 723 -22.17 -10.21 19.65
N LEU A 724 -23.37 -10.08 19.12
CA LEU A 724 -24.63 -10.26 19.86
C LEU A 724 -25.26 -11.60 19.49
N VAL A 725 -25.30 -12.51 20.43
CA VAL A 725 -25.94 -13.83 20.26
C VAL A 725 -27.45 -13.65 20.32
N LEU A 726 -28.13 -13.99 19.23
CA LEU A 726 -29.58 -13.96 19.07
C LEU A 726 -30.14 -15.40 19.02
N ALA A 727 -31.43 -15.57 19.20
CA ALA A 727 -32.07 -16.89 19.18
C ALA A 727 -31.85 -17.70 17.87
N ARG A 728 -31.58 -17.04 16.74
CA ARG A 728 -31.41 -17.70 15.42
C ARG A 728 -30.04 -17.54 14.79
N GLY A 729 -29.10 -16.88 15.46
CA GLY A 729 -27.78 -16.62 14.91
C GLY A 729 -27.04 -15.56 15.70
N VAL A 730 -25.97 -15.03 15.12
CA VAL A 730 -25.13 -13.98 15.70
C VAL A 730 -25.23 -12.73 14.84
N LEU A 731 -25.47 -11.59 15.49
CA LEU A 731 -25.36 -10.28 14.89
C LEU A 731 -24.00 -9.67 15.27
N THR A 732 -23.12 -9.54 14.28
CA THR A 732 -21.82 -8.87 14.45
C THR A 732 -21.96 -7.41 14.02
N LEU A 733 -21.64 -6.49 14.94
CA LEU A 733 -21.58 -5.06 14.69
C LEU A 733 -20.11 -4.62 14.67
N ARG A 734 -19.74 -3.86 13.67
CA ARG A 734 -18.40 -3.29 13.52
C ARG A 734 -18.48 -1.79 13.32
N GLY A 735 -17.56 -1.08 13.94
CA GLY A 735 -17.39 0.34 13.73
C GLY A 735 -15.93 0.74 13.80
N SER A 736 -15.49 1.57 12.88
CA SER A 736 -14.18 2.21 12.97
C SER A 736 -14.24 3.66 12.50
N GLY A 737 -13.39 4.49 13.05
CA GLY A 737 -13.31 5.90 12.68
C GLY A 737 -11.92 6.46 12.89
N ALA A 738 -11.55 7.41 12.03
CA ALA A 738 -10.29 8.12 12.10
C ALA A 738 -10.53 9.63 11.90
N PHE A 739 -9.93 10.42 12.78
CA PHE A 739 -9.85 11.88 12.67
C PHE A 739 -8.38 12.28 12.54
N THR A 740 -8.06 13.04 11.50
CA THR A 740 -6.68 13.46 11.21
C THR A 740 -6.63 14.96 10.94
N ARG A 741 -5.63 15.62 11.52
CA ARG A 741 -5.33 17.03 11.29
C ARG A 741 -3.86 17.24 11.01
N GLY A 742 -3.53 17.90 9.89
CA GLY A 742 -2.17 18.25 9.48
C GLY A 742 -1.98 19.78 9.46
N THR A 743 -0.78 20.24 9.85
CA THR A 743 -0.38 21.65 9.80
C THR A 743 1.09 21.75 9.44
N ILE A 744 1.44 22.61 8.50
CA ILE A 744 2.81 22.98 8.19
C ILE A 744 3.29 23.90 9.31
N THR A 745 4.25 23.45 10.11
CA THR A 745 4.77 24.22 11.26
C THR A 745 5.82 25.23 10.84
N LYS A 746 6.53 24.95 9.75
CA LYS A 746 7.49 25.81 9.09
C LYS A 746 7.59 25.39 7.63
N GLY A 747 7.54 26.30 6.71
CA GLY A 747 7.68 25.94 5.29
C GLY A 747 7.59 27.11 4.34
N VAL A 748 7.96 26.83 3.09
CA VAL A 748 7.85 27.77 1.97
C VAL A 748 7.04 27.15 0.85
N ASN A 749 6.23 27.93 0.19
CA ASN A 749 5.48 27.50 -0.99
C ASN A 749 6.49 27.19 -2.14
N PRO A 750 6.48 25.98 -2.72
CA PRO A 750 7.38 25.62 -3.80
C PRO A 750 7.30 26.53 -5.03
N LEU A 751 6.17 27.20 -5.25
CA LEU A 751 5.91 27.96 -6.47
C LEU A 751 6.34 29.43 -6.38
N ASP A 752 5.97 30.12 -5.29
CA ASP A 752 6.16 31.56 -5.12
C ASP A 752 7.03 31.93 -3.92
N ARG A 753 7.51 30.92 -3.16
CA ARG A 753 8.35 31.07 -1.97
C ARG A 753 7.69 31.82 -0.80
N SER A 754 6.38 32.03 -0.83
CA SER A 754 5.61 32.56 0.30
C SER A 754 5.70 31.64 1.51
N SER A 755 5.51 32.22 2.74
CA SER A 755 5.51 31.39 3.95
C SER A 755 4.25 30.51 4.02
N LEU A 756 4.46 29.25 4.37
CA LEU A 756 3.41 28.27 4.65
C LEU A 756 3.20 28.06 6.16
N ASP A 757 3.88 28.81 7.03
CA ASP A 757 3.83 28.61 8.48
C ASP A 757 2.40 28.71 9.02
N GLY A 758 1.99 27.68 9.77
CA GLY A 758 0.64 27.59 10.36
C GLY A 758 -0.47 27.16 9.39
N THR A 759 -0.17 26.97 8.10
CA THR A 759 -1.16 26.59 7.09
C THR A 759 -1.48 25.08 7.17
N PRO A 760 -2.62 24.65 6.60
CA PRO A 760 -2.95 23.22 6.52
C PRO A 760 -1.92 22.42 5.70
N ALA A 761 -1.62 21.20 6.14
CA ALA A 761 -0.87 20.25 5.34
C ALA A 761 -1.75 19.64 4.23
N ASP A 762 -1.11 19.24 3.13
CA ASP A 762 -1.76 18.59 1.99
C ASP A 762 -2.32 17.21 2.33
N ASN A 763 -3.30 16.80 1.55
CA ASN A 763 -3.74 15.40 1.47
C ASN A 763 -4.35 14.84 2.76
N ILE A 764 -4.86 15.70 3.66
CA ILE A 764 -5.45 15.27 4.93
C ILE A 764 -6.96 15.06 4.76
N THR A 765 -7.43 13.82 4.89
CA THR A 765 -8.84 13.49 5.06
C THR A 765 -9.23 13.70 6.52
N PRO A 766 -10.09 14.69 6.85
CA PRO A 766 -10.28 15.09 8.25
C PRO A 766 -11.01 14.06 9.08
N PHE A 767 -12.03 13.40 8.55
CA PHE A 767 -12.80 12.40 9.29
C PHE A 767 -13.38 11.35 8.35
N LYS A 768 -13.16 10.08 8.67
CA LYS A 768 -13.71 8.92 7.97
C LYS A 768 -14.29 7.95 9.00
N VAL A 769 -15.46 7.41 8.71
CA VAL A 769 -16.17 6.43 9.53
C VAL A 769 -16.62 5.28 8.65
N LEU A 770 -16.46 4.07 9.17
CA LEU A 770 -17.02 2.85 8.61
C LEU A 770 -17.86 2.15 9.68
N GLY A 771 -18.99 1.58 9.26
CA GLY A 771 -19.84 0.78 10.12
C GLY A 771 -20.43 -0.38 9.34
N SER A 772 -20.57 -1.55 9.96
CA SER A 772 -21.32 -2.66 9.37
C SER A 772 -22.08 -3.47 10.42
N ALA A 773 -23.14 -4.10 9.95
CA ALA A 773 -23.96 -5.04 10.71
C ALA A 773 -24.12 -6.31 9.90
N ARG A 774 -23.62 -7.44 10.43
CA ARG A 774 -23.68 -8.76 9.80
C ARG A 774 -24.49 -9.72 10.65
N PHE A 775 -25.46 -10.35 10.04
CA PHE A 775 -26.18 -11.49 10.63
C PHE A 775 -25.68 -12.80 10.02
N THR A 776 -25.32 -13.76 10.89
CA THR A 776 -24.92 -15.12 10.52
C THR A 776 -25.76 -16.10 11.35
N PRO A 777 -26.54 -17.02 10.74
CA PRO A 777 -27.30 -18.01 11.50
C PRO A 777 -26.38 -19.00 12.22
N HIS A 778 -26.87 -19.69 13.25
CA HIS A 778 -26.07 -20.67 14.02
C HIS A 778 -25.53 -21.83 13.15
N THR A 779 -26.11 -22.09 11.98
CA THR A 779 -25.58 -23.07 11.03
C THR A 779 -24.26 -22.63 10.38
N GLY A 780 -23.92 -21.32 10.41
CA GLY A 780 -22.74 -20.73 9.75
C GLY A 780 -22.76 -20.77 8.23
N ARG A 781 -23.82 -21.32 7.60
CA ARG A 781 -23.86 -21.61 6.15
C ARG A 781 -24.07 -20.39 5.27
N TRP A 782 -24.66 -19.32 5.80
CA TRP A 782 -24.87 -18.09 5.05
C TRP A 782 -24.77 -16.89 5.98
N TRP A 783 -24.58 -15.73 5.37
CA TRP A 783 -24.56 -14.46 6.08
C TRP A 783 -25.17 -13.35 5.23
N VAL A 784 -25.64 -12.29 5.88
CA VAL A 784 -26.02 -11.04 5.23
C VAL A 784 -25.37 -9.88 5.97
N GLU A 785 -24.85 -8.88 5.24
CA GLU A 785 -24.17 -7.72 5.82
C GLU A 785 -24.65 -6.43 5.16
N TYR A 786 -24.93 -5.44 5.98
CA TYR A 786 -25.09 -4.06 5.54
C TYR A 786 -23.94 -3.23 6.08
N GLY A 787 -23.31 -2.44 5.19
CA GLY A 787 -22.18 -1.58 5.50
C GLY A 787 -22.40 -0.15 5.05
N VAL A 788 -21.79 0.80 5.77
CA VAL A 788 -21.79 2.24 5.49
C VAL A 788 -20.38 2.77 5.60
N ARG A 789 -20.00 3.62 4.64
CA ARG A 789 -18.76 4.40 4.66
C ARG A 789 -19.07 5.88 4.44
N THR A 790 -18.57 6.72 5.35
CA THR A 790 -18.77 8.17 5.32
C THR A 790 -17.43 8.89 5.45
N GLN A 791 -17.25 9.92 4.66
CA GLN A 791 -16.16 10.90 4.80
C GLN A 791 -16.76 12.30 4.88
N THR A 792 -16.21 13.14 5.78
CA THR A 792 -16.64 14.53 5.91
C THR A 792 -15.91 15.43 4.89
N LYS A 793 -16.51 16.57 4.57
CA LYS A 793 -15.90 17.61 3.71
C LYS A 793 -14.53 18.05 4.22
N VAL A 794 -13.58 18.29 3.31
CA VAL A 794 -12.30 18.93 3.63
C VAL A 794 -12.49 20.45 3.59
N ASN A 795 -12.39 21.10 4.78
CA ASN A 795 -12.55 22.54 4.91
C ASN A 795 -11.20 23.28 5.02
N ARG A 796 -10.09 22.57 5.11
CA ARG A 796 -8.75 23.12 5.28
C ARG A 796 -7.86 22.66 4.13
N VAL A 797 -7.57 23.60 3.21
CA VAL A 797 -6.77 23.35 2.01
C VAL A 797 -5.47 24.14 2.11
N THR A 798 -4.38 23.56 1.68
CA THR A 798 -3.07 24.22 1.65
C THR A 798 -3.02 25.33 0.60
N PRO A 799 -2.32 26.45 0.85
CA PRO A 799 -2.07 27.45 -0.18
C PRO A 799 -1.34 26.93 -1.41
N THR A 800 -0.48 25.93 -1.27
CA THR A 800 0.22 25.28 -2.41
C THR A 800 -0.74 24.72 -3.45
N LEU A 801 -1.82 24.09 -3.01
CA LEU A 801 -2.84 23.56 -3.91
C LEU A 801 -3.62 24.68 -4.60
N LEU A 802 -3.81 25.83 -3.91
CA LEU A 802 -4.53 27.01 -4.41
C LEU A 802 -3.70 27.85 -5.39
N SER A 803 -2.40 27.88 -5.22
CA SER A 803 -1.45 28.65 -6.01
C SER A 803 -0.77 27.83 -7.10
N SER A 804 -1.19 26.59 -7.30
CA SER A 804 -0.66 25.77 -8.40
C SER A 804 -0.85 26.49 -9.73
N PRO A 805 0.19 26.56 -10.59
CA PRO A 805 0.05 27.10 -11.95
C PRO A 805 -0.93 26.28 -12.79
N PHE A 806 -1.21 25.06 -12.36
CA PHE A 806 -2.35 24.29 -12.82
C PHE A 806 -3.61 24.66 -12.07
N ALA A 807 -3.84 25.96 -11.74
CA ALA A 807 -4.98 26.44 -10.95
C ALA A 807 -6.25 25.59 -11.22
N ILE A 808 -6.18 24.36 -10.72
CA ILE A 808 -7.28 23.42 -10.82
C ILE A 808 -8.37 24.03 -9.98
N PRO A 809 -9.49 24.42 -10.56
CA PRO A 809 -10.59 24.96 -9.80
C PRO A 809 -10.88 24.03 -8.63
N GLN A 810 -11.03 24.59 -7.40
CA GLN A 810 -11.29 23.77 -6.21
C GLN A 810 -12.53 22.88 -6.34
N ASP A 811 -13.47 23.29 -7.20
CA ASP A 811 -14.67 22.54 -7.55
C ASP A 811 -14.38 21.26 -8.39
N LEU A 812 -13.23 21.17 -9.03
CA LEU A 812 -12.79 19.96 -9.73
C LEU A 812 -12.05 18.98 -8.81
N LEU A 813 -11.41 19.47 -7.73
CA LEU A 813 -10.89 18.63 -6.69
C LEU A 813 -12.02 18.13 -5.80
N SER A 814 -12.08 16.83 -5.57
CA SER A 814 -13.06 16.33 -4.61
C SER A 814 -12.64 16.69 -3.19
N LEU A 815 -13.36 17.62 -2.63
CA LEU A 815 -13.24 18.05 -1.23
C LEU A 815 -14.53 17.82 -0.47
N ASP A 816 -15.62 17.49 -1.16
CA ASP A 816 -16.94 17.25 -0.55
C ASP A 816 -16.96 15.94 0.22
N GLY A 817 -17.82 15.91 1.25
CA GLY A 817 -18.13 14.70 1.98
C GLY A 817 -19.09 13.80 1.21
N PHE A 818 -19.05 12.50 1.51
CA PHE A 818 -19.97 11.55 0.92
C PHE A 818 -20.32 10.41 1.88
N THR A 819 -21.41 9.72 1.58
CA THR A 819 -21.81 8.48 2.26
C THR A 819 -22.21 7.45 1.20
N VAL A 820 -21.60 6.27 1.28
CA VAL A 820 -21.91 5.13 0.40
C VAL A 820 -22.28 3.92 1.24
N GLN A 821 -23.24 3.13 0.72
CA GLN A 821 -23.77 1.94 1.37
C GLN A 821 -23.43 0.70 0.56
N ARG A 822 -23.23 -0.40 1.27
CA ARG A 822 -22.98 -1.73 0.71
C ARG A 822 -23.97 -2.74 1.29
N LEU A 823 -24.47 -3.65 0.44
CA LEU A 823 -25.22 -4.83 0.88
C LEU A 823 -24.48 -6.07 0.37
N GLY A 824 -24.15 -6.97 1.27
CA GLY A 824 -23.47 -8.23 0.95
C GLY A 824 -24.28 -9.44 1.42
N TRP A 825 -24.15 -10.54 0.69
CA TRP A 825 -24.67 -11.84 1.06
C TRP A 825 -23.66 -12.92 0.71
N GLY A 826 -23.57 -13.99 1.50
CA GLY A 826 -22.70 -15.11 1.19
C GLY A 826 -23.28 -16.45 1.62
N LEU A 827 -22.97 -17.48 0.86
CA LEU A 827 -23.24 -18.89 1.13
C LEU A 827 -21.92 -19.63 1.23
N HIS A 828 -21.80 -20.46 2.27
CA HIS A 828 -20.62 -21.30 2.49
C HIS A 828 -21.05 -22.72 2.82
N LEU A 829 -20.60 -23.66 2.02
CA LEU A 829 -20.92 -25.08 2.16
C LEU A 829 -19.61 -25.87 2.27
N THR A 830 -19.50 -26.68 3.31
CA THR A 830 -18.36 -27.57 3.50
C THR A 830 -18.86 -29.02 3.56
N LYS A 831 -18.28 -29.89 2.75
CA LYS A 831 -18.52 -31.34 2.77
C LYS A 831 -17.18 -32.07 2.87
N ARG A 832 -16.91 -32.67 4.01
CA ARG A 832 -15.60 -33.23 4.35
C ARG A 832 -14.51 -32.13 4.30
N ARG A 833 -13.65 -32.11 3.25
CA ARG A 833 -12.56 -31.15 3.02
C ARG A 833 -12.83 -30.23 1.85
N GLU A 834 -13.90 -30.48 1.11
CA GLU A 834 -14.28 -29.63 -0.02
C GLU A 834 -15.15 -28.48 0.47
N THR A 835 -14.83 -27.29 0.03
CA THR A 835 -15.57 -26.08 0.32
C THR A 835 -16.14 -25.51 -0.96
N PHE A 836 -17.35 -24.98 -0.86
CA PHE A 836 -17.98 -24.19 -1.90
C PHE A 836 -18.46 -22.88 -1.30
N GLY A 837 -18.00 -21.76 -1.83
CA GLY A 837 -18.38 -20.42 -1.46
C GLY A 837 -19.07 -19.70 -2.61
N LEU A 838 -20.13 -18.96 -2.31
CA LEU A 838 -20.78 -18.03 -3.23
C LEU A 838 -20.99 -16.71 -2.48
N THR A 839 -20.51 -15.63 -3.05
CA THR A 839 -20.69 -14.28 -2.49
C THR A 839 -21.37 -13.40 -3.52
N PHE A 840 -22.24 -12.52 -3.03
CA PHE A 840 -22.91 -11.50 -3.82
C PHE A 840 -22.84 -10.19 -3.06
N ALA A 841 -22.51 -9.09 -3.74
CA ALA A 841 -22.56 -7.76 -3.12
C ALA A 841 -23.09 -6.70 -4.08
N VAL A 842 -23.72 -5.68 -3.51
CA VAL A 842 -24.08 -4.43 -4.18
C VAL A 842 -23.29 -3.31 -3.51
N GLU A 843 -22.35 -2.77 -4.24
CA GLU A 843 -21.56 -1.61 -3.84
C GLU A 843 -22.28 -0.33 -4.28
N ASN A 844 -22.15 0.74 -3.50
CA ASN A 844 -22.81 2.02 -3.74
C ASN A 844 -24.31 1.85 -4.02
N LEU A 845 -25.02 1.25 -3.05
CA LEU A 845 -26.43 0.83 -3.16
C LEU A 845 -27.37 1.95 -3.63
N ALA A 846 -27.13 3.18 -3.19
CA ALA A 846 -27.90 4.37 -3.56
C ALA A 846 -27.51 4.94 -4.94
N ASN A 847 -26.50 4.40 -5.61
CA ASN A 847 -25.93 4.94 -6.84
C ASN A 847 -25.47 6.41 -6.70
N THR A 848 -24.94 6.74 -5.53
CA THR A 848 -24.46 8.10 -5.21
C THR A 848 -23.27 8.43 -6.12
N TYR A 849 -23.32 9.62 -6.74
CA TYR A 849 -22.15 10.22 -7.35
C TYR A 849 -21.22 10.72 -6.24
N TYR A 850 -19.96 10.30 -6.24
CA TYR A 850 -18.95 10.75 -5.27
C TYR A 850 -17.54 10.60 -5.81
N ARG A 851 -16.62 11.33 -5.21
CA ARG A 851 -15.17 11.23 -5.44
C ARG A 851 -14.47 11.01 -4.13
N GLU A 852 -13.40 10.25 -4.12
CA GLU A 852 -12.51 10.21 -2.98
C GLU A 852 -11.79 11.57 -2.83
N HIS A 853 -11.39 11.93 -1.62
CA HIS A 853 -10.72 13.19 -1.38
C HIS A 853 -9.43 13.31 -2.19
N PHE A 854 -9.21 14.51 -2.76
CA PHE A 854 -8.07 14.85 -3.59
C PHE A 854 -7.99 14.05 -4.92
N GLN A 855 -9.12 13.56 -5.40
CA GLN A 855 -9.25 12.95 -6.73
C GLN A 855 -10.07 13.84 -7.68
N PHE A 856 -9.75 13.73 -8.98
CA PHE A 856 -10.47 14.43 -10.03
C PHE A 856 -11.58 13.57 -10.62
N ALA A 857 -11.27 12.30 -10.89
CA ALA A 857 -12.24 11.37 -11.43
C ALA A 857 -13.24 10.91 -10.36
N PRO A 858 -14.52 10.75 -10.68
CA PRO A 858 -15.50 10.20 -9.76
C PRO A 858 -15.25 8.70 -9.51
N SER A 859 -15.71 8.23 -8.37
CA SER A 859 -15.65 6.82 -8.00
C SER A 859 -16.79 6.02 -8.62
N ARG A 860 -16.69 4.70 -8.56
CA ARG A 860 -17.68 3.77 -9.15
C ARG A 860 -19.10 4.01 -8.66
N GLY A 861 -20.05 3.93 -9.58
CA GLY A 861 -21.48 3.92 -9.32
C GLY A 861 -21.93 2.57 -8.71
N ARG A 862 -23.24 2.33 -8.74
CA ARG A 862 -23.81 1.06 -8.26
C ARG A 862 -23.22 -0.10 -9.04
N THR A 863 -22.65 -1.06 -8.31
CA THR A 863 -21.94 -2.21 -8.85
C THR A 863 -22.45 -3.49 -8.21
N PHE A 864 -22.82 -4.48 -9.02
CA PHE A 864 -23.16 -5.81 -8.55
C PHE A 864 -21.94 -6.71 -8.76
N THR A 865 -21.54 -7.43 -7.71
CA THR A 865 -20.41 -8.35 -7.76
C THR A 865 -20.82 -9.76 -7.35
N VAL A 866 -20.23 -10.75 -7.99
CA VAL A 866 -20.40 -12.17 -7.68
C VAL A 866 -19.03 -12.81 -7.54
N GLY A 867 -18.81 -13.53 -6.46
CA GLY A 867 -17.62 -14.34 -6.22
C GLY A 867 -18.02 -15.81 -6.05
N VAL A 868 -17.27 -16.72 -6.65
CA VAL A 868 -17.44 -18.18 -6.51
C VAL A 868 -16.09 -18.77 -6.12
N SER A 869 -16.07 -19.60 -5.09
CA SER A 869 -14.88 -20.37 -4.70
C SER A 869 -15.28 -21.86 -4.55
N ALA A 870 -14.43 -22.74 -5.05
CA ALA A 870 -14.61 -24.17 -4.90
C ALA A 870 -13.26 -24.87 -4.79
N GLY A 871 -13.11 -25.83 -3.87
CA GLY A 871 -11.87 -26.59 -3.77
C GLY A 871 -11.67 -27.30 -2.44
N ALA A 872 -10.49 -27.92 -2.32
CA ALA A 872 -9.91 -28.44 -1.09
C ALA A 872 -8.59 -27.71 -0.85
N PHE A 873 -8.55 -26.88 0.19
CA PHE A 873 -7.44 -25.96 0.46
C PHE A 873 -6.69 -26.36 1.73
#